data_b5a439c89afd4e2b49cb79fa4441452f
#
_entry.id   b5a439c89afd4e2b49cb79fa4441452f
#
_cell.length_a   1.000
_cell.length_b   1.000
_cell.length_c   1.000
_cell.angle_alpha   90.00
_cell.angle_beta   90.00
_cell.angle_gamma   90.00
#
_symmetry.space_group_name_H-M   'P 1'
#
loop_
_entity.id
_entity.type
_entity.pdbx_description
1 polymer ?
#
loop_
_entity_poly.entity_id
_entity_poly.type
_entity_poly.pdbx_seq_one_letter_code
_entity_poly.pdbx_strand_id
1 'polypeptide(L)'
;MATDYSWNDDVTIELSASAKAKLRKGTNIIAAHCHNTTGGAYVDFGLFRENKQLSNFKEAAIQKSVDVLPTQTYYTFTCGPVELDLVFTAPLLMEDLDLISTPINYISYRVRSLDKKQHDVQVYIETTPQLAVHEPSQPTISEKISKNGMDYLKAGTIDQPYVKRKGDGVRIDWGYAYLGSNSAPNKDLSIGNYYDMKQAFITNGKLLPNSQDFITRSESDMPAMAYTENLGKVDNQGKSGYVMLGYDDIYSIEYFYERRMAYWKHNGEVSIFDAFERAQASYPSLMKRCRAFDQQLMADAEKAGGRKYAELLALTYRHSITAHKLLTDKEGNLLFLSKENHSNGCINTVDLTYPSAPLYLIYNTELMKGMLNSIFYYSESGRWNKPYPAHDLGTYPIANGQLYGEDMPIEEAGNMILVTTAISMMEGNANYASKYWETLSTWANYLIENGLDPENQLCTDDFAGYLAHNANLSAKAIMAIAGYGEMARMLGKETTANKYIETAKRLAIEWEKMAFDDDHYKLAFDKPGTWSQKYNLIWDKVFNMNIFPQKVFDTEIPFYLTKQNKYGLLLDSRAQYTKSDWVLWSACMSPDDATFQKFIDPIYTYANETTSRVPISDWHDTNTGKMMNFKARSVVGGYY
;
A
#
# COMPACT_ATOMS: atom_id res chain seq x y z
N MET A 1 20.82 -30.11 -10.45
CA MET A 1 19.53 -30.11 -9.74
C MET A 1 19.52 -28.87 -8.90
N ALA A 2 18.50 -28.02 -9.09
CA ALA A 2 18.29 -26.92 -8.16
C ALA A 2 17.76 -27.51 -6.87
N THR A 3 18.34 -27.14 -5.75
CA THR A 3 18.04 -27.66 -4.42
C THR A 3 17.53 -26.58 -3.48
N ASP A 4 17.01 -25.47 -4.02
CA ASP A 4 16.55 -24.36 -3.19
C ASP A 4 15.04 -24.32 -3.07
N TYR A 5 14.59 -24.13 -1.85
CA TYR A 5 13.24 -23.78 -1.47
C TYR A 5 13.04 -22.29 -1.75
N SER A 6 12.08 -21.97 -2.58
CA SER A 6 11.61 -20.60 -2.71
C SER A 6 10.09 -20.58 -2.73
N TRP A 7 9.50 -19.86 -1.78
CA TRP A 7 8.13 -19.42 -1.83
C TRP A 7 8.14 -18.06 -2.55
N ASN A 8 7.77 -18.02 -3.82
CA ASN A 8 7.64 -16.80 -4.64
C ASN A 8 8.90 -16.16 -5.25
N ASP A 9 10.03 -16.86 -5.36
CA ASP A 9 11.17 -16.34 -6.12
C ASP A 9 11.32 -17.07 -7.44
N ASP A 10 11.40 -16.33 -8.53
CA ASP A 10 11.77 -16.88 -9.84
C ASP A 10 13.23 -17.32 -9.81
N VAL A 11 13.45 -18.62 -9.87
CA VAL A 11 14.80 -19.18 -9.94
C VAL A 11 15.24 -19.31 -11.39
N THR A 12 16.17 -18.45 -11.83
CA THR A 12 16.77 -18.56 -13.16
C THR A 12 17.91 -19.56 -13.15
N ILE A 13 17.80 -20.62 -13.95
CA ILE A 13 18.83 -21.65 -14.10
C ILE A 13 19.40 -21.59 -15.52
N GLU A 14 20.68 -21.27 -15.63
CA GLU A 14 21.35 -21.31 -16.92
C GLU A 14 21.48 -22.75 -17.43
N LEU A 15 20.98 -23.02 -18.64
CA LEU A 15 21.14 -24.34 -19.27
C LEU A 15 22.61 -24.60 -19.57
N SER A 16 23.09 -25.75 -19.17
CA SER A 16 24.44 -26.20 -19.53
C SER A 16 24.64 -26.29 -21.04
N ALA A 17 25.86 -26.20 -21.52
CA ALA A 17 26.18 -26.34 -22.94
C ALA A 17 25.63 -27.65 -23.54
N SER A 18 25.66 -28.74 -22.76
CA SER A 18 25.12 -30.03 -23.18
C SER A 18 23.58 -30.05 -23.25
N ALA A 19 22.88 -29.28 -22.40
CA ALA A 19 21.44 -29.13 -22.46
C ALA A 19 21.03 -28.23 -23.63
N LYS A 20 21.73 -27.11 -23.84
CA LYS A 20 21.54 -26.22 -25.00
C LYS A 20 21.67 -26.96 -26.33
N ALA A 21 22.67 -27.86 -26.43
CA ALA A 21 22.91 -28.66 -27.65
C ALA A 21 21.80 -29.69 -27.95
N LYS A 22 20.93 -29.99 -27.01
CA LYS A 22 19.79 -30.91 -27.18
C LYS A 22 18.53 -30.23 -27.70
N LEU A 23 18.46 -28.91 -27.63
CA LEU A 23 17.32 -28.14 -28.13
C LEU A 23 17.27 -28.19 -29.64
N ARG A 24 16.09 -28.41 -30.19
CA ARG A 24 15.86 -28.52 -31.65
C ARG A 24 14.73 -27.58 -32.08
N LYS A 25 14.72 -27.23 -33.36
CA LYS A 25 13.58 -26.51 -33.95
C LYS A 25 12.34 -27.43 -33.91
N GLY A 26 11.23 -26.92 -33.36
CA GLY A 26 9.99 -27.66 -33.17
C GLY A 26 9.78 -28.02 -31.68
N THR A 27 9.04 -29.08 -31.43
CA THR A 27 8.65 -29.47 -30.06
C THR A 27 9.84 -29.99 -29.27
N ASN A 28 10.05 -29.40 -28.10
CA ASN A 28 10.96 -29.85 -27.04
C ASN A 28 10.14 -30.16 -25.79
N ILE A 29 10.52 -31.22 -25.07
CA ILE A 29 9.88 -31.59 -23.80
C ILE A 29 10.82 -31.23 -22.68
N ILE A 30 10.33 -30.43 -21.74
CA ILE A 30 10.99 -30.09 -20.49
C ILE A 30 10.21 -30.77 -19.36
N ALA A 31 10.89 -31.47 -18.48
CA ALA A 31 10.29 -32.10 -17.31
C ALA A 31 10.81 -31.42 -16.05
N ALA A 32 9.89 -30.97 -15.21
CA ALA A 32 10.18 -30.45 -13.89
C ALA A 32 9.53 -31.35 -12.84
N HIS A 33 10.19 -31.53 -11.70
CA HIS A 33 9.68 -32.30 -10.57
C HIS A 33 9.70 -31.44 -9.32
N CYS A 34 8.52 -31.27 -8.71
CA CYS A 34 8.35 -30.62 -7.43
C CYS A 34 8.13 -31.69 -6.35
N HIS A 35 8.96 -31.68 -5.30
CA HIS A 35 8.78 -32.53 -4.13
C HIS A 35 8.19 -31.69 -3.01
N ASN A 36 6.96 -32.00 -2.63
CA ASN A 36 6.27 -31.31 -1.55
C ASN A 36 6.31 -32.13 -0.27
N THR A 37 6.67 -31.51 0.83
CA THR A 37 6.69 -32.16 2.16
C THR A 37 5.52 -31.73 3.03
N THR A 38 4.96 -30.51 2.83
CA THR A 38 3.83 -29.98 3.59
C THR A 38 3.13 -28.87 2.80
N GLY A 39 1.81 -28.73 2.97
CA GLY A 39 1.05 -27.64 2.36
C GLY A 39 0.78 -27.82 0.86
N GLY A 40 0.32 -26.75 0.21
CA GLY A 40 0.13 -26.70 -1.25
C GLY A 40 1.47 -26.62 -1.98
N ALA A 41 1.58 -27.26 -3.14
CA ALA A 41 2.74 -27.11 -4.01
C ALA A 41 2.32 -26.92 -5.46
N TYR A 42 3.02 -26.06 -6.14
CA TYR A 42 2.94 -25.92 -7.59
C TYR A 42 4.35 -25.71 -8.15
N VAL A 43 4.53 -26.02 -9.41
CA VAL A 43 5.72 -25.67 -10.17
C VAL A 43 5.28 -25.05 -11.47
N ASP A 44 5.77 -23.86 -11.74
CA ASP A 44 5.69 -23.22 -13.03
C ASP A 44 7.11 -23.05 -13.59
N PHE A 45 7.27 -23.22 -14.89
CA PHE A 45 8.57 -23.03 -15.50
C PHE A 45 8.44 -22.62 -16.96
N GLY A 46 9.35 -21.76 -17.39
CA GLY A 46 9.48 -21.31 -18.76
C GLY A 46 10.90 -21.44 -19.27
N LEU A 47 11.06 -21.56 -20.57
CA LEU A 47 12.35 -21.43 -21.25
C LEU A 47 12.39 -20.07 -21.92
N PHE A 48 13.33 -19.20 -21.52
CA PHE A 48 13.55 -17.93 -22.17
C PHE A 48 14.99 -17.82 -22.68
N ARG A 49 15.17 -17.00 -23.69
CA ARG A 49 16.48 -16.62 -24.19
C ARG A 49 16.77 -15.22 -23.75
N GLU A 50 17.76 -15.06 -22.91
CA GLU A 50 18.30 -13.74 -22.60
C GLU A 50 18.97 -13.16 -23.86
N ASN A 51 18.41 -12.11 -24.41
CA ASN A 51 18.99 -11.45 -25.56
C ASN A 51 20.01 -10.42 -25.07
N LYS A 52 21.29 -10.81 -25.04
CA LYS A 52 22.40 -9.93 -24.62
C LYS A 52 22.67 -8.76 -25.58
N GLN A 53 21.88 -8.58 -26.65
CA GLN A 53 22.08 -7.53 -27.65
C GLN A 53 21.54 -6.14 -27.28
N LEU A 54 21.19 -5.87 -26.00
CA LEU A 54 20.91 -4.50 -25.53
C LEU A 54 22.17 -3.64 -25.33
N SER A 55 23.34 -4.09 -25.75
CA SER A 55 24.64 -3.42 -25.55
C SER A 55 24.96 -2.28 -26.52
N ASN A 56 23.99 -1.73 -27.24
CA ASN A 56 24.19 -0.55 -28.08
C ASN A 56 24.18 0.79 -27.30
N PHE A 57 23.84 0.76 -26.02
CA PHE A 57 24.08 1.88 -25.12
C PHE A 57 25.58 1.93 -24.78
N LYS A 58 26.25 2.99 -25.24
CA LYS A 58 27.69 3.14 -25.01
C LYS A 58 28.01 3.53 -23.58
N GLU A 59 27.13 4.28 -22.95
CA GLU A 59 27.33 4.82 -21.60
C GLU A 59 26.04 4.81 -20.80
N ALA A 60 26.15 4.49 -19.51
CA ALA A 60 25.05 4.61 -18.56
C ALA A 60 25.11 5.98 -17.86
N ALA A 61 23.95 6.57 -17.59
CA ALA A 61 23.85 7.74 -16.74
C ALA A 61 24.30 7.40 -15.31
N ILE A 62 24.94 8.35 -14.64
CA ILE A 62 25.40 8.21 -13.25
C ILE A 62 24.39 8.86 -12.34
N GLN A 63 23.70 8.08 -11.51
CA GLN A 63 22.82 8.62 -10.47
C GLN A 63 23.65 9.37 -9.42
N LYS A 64 23.30 10.63 -9.18
CA LYS A 64 23.91 11.51 -8.18
C LYS A 64 23.15 11.51 -6.87
N SER A 65 21.83 11.56 -6.96
CA SER A 65 20.96 11.61 -5.80
C SER A 65 19.61 10.96 -6.07
N VAL A 66 18.97 10.58 -4.99
CA VAL A 66 17.55 10.29 -4.92
C VAL A 66 16.99 10.94 -3.66
N ASP A 67 15.82 11.56 -3.78
CA ASP A 67 15.09 12.13 -2.65
C ASP A 67 13.63 11.66 -2.73
N VAL A 68 13.20 10.88 -1.74
CA VAL A 68 11.87 10.28 -1.68
C VAL A 68 11.00 11.13 -0.77
N LEU A 69 10.04 11.82 -1.36
CA LEU A 69 9.05 12.64 -0.66
C LEU A 69 7.65 12.02 -0.78
N PRO A 70 6.68 12.43 0.03
CA PRO A 70 5.35 11.82 0.07
C PRO A 70 4.65 11.71 -1.29
N THR A 71 4.62 12.80 -2.07
CA THR A 71 3.97 12.81 -3.39
C THR A 71 4.94 12.77 -4.55
N GLN A 72 6.22 13.05 -4.33
CA GLN A 72 7.22 13.20 -5.39
C GLN A 72 8.49 12.43 -5.06
N THR A 73 9.13 11.84 -6.08
CA THR A 73 10.48 11.27 -5.96
C THR A 73 11.39 11.95 -6.98
N TYR A 74 12.46 12.54 -6.50
CA TYR A 74 13.43 13.29 -7.29
C TYR A 74 14.69 12.46 -7.51
N TYR A 75 15.14 12.40 -8.75
CA TYR A 75 16.42 11.84 -9.12
C TYR A 75 17.26 12.87 -9.87
N THR A 76 18.57 12.88 -9.62
CA THR A 76 19.51 13.63 -10.43
C THR A 76 20.54 12.69 -11.03
N PHE A 77 20.76 12.79 -12.34
CA PHE A 77 21.72 11.99 -13.08
C PHE A 77 22.70 12.88 -13.85
N THR A 78 23.97 12.43 -13.95
CA THR A 78 24.91 12.96 -14.94
C THR A 78 24.85 12.07 -16.18
N CYS A 79 24.59 12.68 -17.34
CA CYS A 79 24.50 12.02 -18.64
C CYS A 79 25.54 12.67 -19.59
N GLY A 80 26.81 12.24 -19.50
CA GLY A 80 27.91 12.90 -20.21
C GLY A 80 28.03 14.38 -19.82
N PRO A 81 27.92 15.34 -20.77
CA PRO A 81 28.09 16.77 -20.48
C PRO A 81 26.81 17.45 -19.94
N VAL A 82 25.72 16.71 -19.75
CA VAL A 82 24.45 17.26 -19.26
C VAL A 82 24.03 16.59 -17.95
N GLU A 83 23.24 17.32 -17.17
CA GLU A 83 22.56 16.81 -15.98
C GLU A 83 21.07 16.64 -16.30
N LEU A 84 20.52 15.52 -15.87
CA LEU A 84 19.10 15.22 -15.94
C LEU A 84 18.52 15.17 -14.52
N ASP A 85 17.60 16.09 -14.23
CA ASP A 85 16.68 15.97 -13.10
C ASP A 85 15.42 15.25 -13.59
N LEU A 86 15.04 14.19 -12.88
CA LEU A 86 13.85 13.38 -13.18
C LEU A 86 12.95 13.32 -11.95
N VAL A 87 11.66 13.62 -12.11
CA VAL A 87 10.71 13.66 -11.01
C VAL A 87 9.50 12.80 -11.34
N PHE A 88 9.24 11.81 -10.50
CA PHE A 88 7.98 11.04 -10.52
C PHE A 88 7.02 11.66 -9.53
N THR A 89 5.85 12.07 -9.99
CA THR A 89 4.81 12.67 -9.16
C THR A 89 3.52 11.85 -9.20
N ALA A 90 3.08 11.39 -8.03
CA ALA A 90 1.74 10.87 -7.79
C ALA A 90 1.01 11.88 -6.89
N PRO A 91 0.07 12.68 -7.41
CA PRO A 91 -0.50 13.81 -6.68
C PRO A 91 -1.58 13.37 -5.69
N LEU A 92 -1.20 12.55 -4.72
CA LEU A 92 -2.07 11.95 -3.71
C LEU A 92 -2.32 12.94 -2.55
N LEU A 93 -3.00 14.05 -2.84
CA LEU A 93 -3.38 15.05 -1.86
C LEU A 93 -4.76 14.71 -1.28
N MET A 94 -4.80 14.19 -0.05
CA MET A 94 -6.00 13.58 0.55
C MET A 94 -7.15 14.56 0.81
N GLU A 95 -6.90 15.86 0.82
CA GLU A 95 -7.95 16.88 0.93
C GLU A 95 -8.82 17.01 -0.33
N ASP A 96 -8.37 16.40 -1.45
CA ASP A 96 -9.01 16.52 -2.77
C ASP A 96 -9.38 15.11 -3.28
N LEU A 97 -10.63 14.70 -3.05
CA LEU A 97 -11.10 13.35 -3.37
C LEU A 97 -11.09 13.05 -4.87
N ASP A 98 -11.35 14.03 -5.70
CA ASP A 98 -11.23 13.89 -7.15
C ASP A 98 -9.78 13.62 -7.55
N LEU A 99 -8.86 14.40 -7.00
CA LEU A 99 -7.44 14.28 -7.32
C LEU A 99 -6.85 12.95 -6.84
N ILE A 100 -7.10 12.57 -5.58
CA ILE A 100 -6.56 11.32 -5.02
C ILE A 100 -7.09 10.07 -5.73
N SER A 101 -8.31 10.14 -6.29
CA SER A 101 -8.91 9.03 -7.04
C SER A 101 -8.55 9.02 -8.53
N THR A 102 -8.10 10.16 -9.09
CA THR A 102 -7.74 10.27 -10.51
C THR A 102 -6.42 9.55 -10.78
N PRO A 103 -6.41 8.50 -11.61
CA PRO A 103 -5.24 7.64 -11.81
C PRO A 103 -4.27 8.21 -12.86
N ILE A 104 -3.82 9.45 -12.68
CA ILE A 104 -2.88 10.12 -13.58
C ILE A 104 -1.66 10.57 -12.79
N ASN A 105 -0.50 10.12 -13.23
CA ASN A 105 0.80 10.41 -12.65
C ASN A 105 1.69 11.12 -13.68
N TYR A 106 2.71 11.81 -13.22
CA TYR A 106 3.61 12.58 -14.07
C TYR A 106 5.05 12.08 -13.98
N ILE A 107 5.69 12.03 -15.13
CA ILE A 107 7.14 11.88 -15.25
C ILE A 107 7.66 13.20 -15.82
N SER A 108 8.25 14.01 -14.96
CA SER A 108 8.78 15.33 -15.31
C SER A 108 10.30 15.28 -15.40
N TYR A 109 10.88 16.01 -16.33
CA TYR A 109 12.32 16.06 -16.52
C TYR A 109 12.81 17.47 -16.79
N ARG A 110 14.04 17.75 -16.39
CA ARG A 110 14.78 18.93 -16.74
C ARG A 110 16.20 18.55 -17.11
N VAL A 111 16.69 19.06 -18.24
CA VAL A 111 18.06 18.82 -18.68
C VAL A 111 18.80 20.15 -18.74
N ARG A 112 20.03 20.20 -18.23
CA ARG A 112 20.92 21.38 -18.28
C ARG A 112 22.36 21.00 -18.60
N SER A 113 23.07 21.89 -19.27
CA SER A 113 24.52 21.72 -19.55
C SER A 113 25.35 21.89 -18.28
N LEU A 114 26.35 21.03 -18.10
CA LEU A 114 27.35 21.10 -17.02
C LEU A 114 28.62 21.83 -17.42
N ASP A 115 28.94 21.93 -18.71
CA ASP A 115 30.22 22.52 -19.23
C ASP A 115 30.02 23.91 -19.85
N LYS A 116 28.86 24.55 -19.65
CA LYS A 116 28.47 25.85 -20.18
C LYS A 116 28.40 25.95 -21.72
N LYS A 117 28.49 24.81 -22.44
CA LYS A 117 28.29 24.74 -23.88
C LYS A 117 26.84 24.35 -24.17
N GLN A 118 26.45 24.49 -25.43
CA GLN A 118 25.15 24.00 -25.90
C GLN A 118 25.30 22.57 -26.40
N HIS A 119 24.37 21.69 -25.98
CA HIS A 119 24.31 20.29 -26.41
C HIS A 119 22.97 20.00 -27.06
N ASP A 120 22.95 19.22 -28.13
CA ASP A 120 21.72 18.69 -28.72
C ASP A 120 21.20 17.56 -27.85
N VAL A 121 19.99 17.72 -27.35
CA VAL A 121 19.39 16.77 -26.40
C VAL A 121 18.03 16.29 -26.89
N GLN A 122 17.82 14.99 -26.80
CA GLN A 122 16.52 14.34 -26.97
C GLN A 122 16.22 13.48 -25.73
N VAL A 123 14.96 13.44 -25.35
CA VAL A 123 14.45 12.60 -24.26
C VAL A 123 13.62 11.46 -24.85
N TYR A 124 13.80 10.26 -24.32
CA TYR A 124 13.03 9.08 -24.65
C TYR A 124 12.45 8.46 -23.38
N ILE A 125 11.16 8.20 -23.35
CA ILE A 125 10.45 7.53 -22.25
C ILE A 125 9.58 6.44 -22.87
N GLU A 126 9.53 5.29 -22.24
CA GLU A 126 8.67 4.19 -22.68
C GLU A 126 7.99 3.48 -21.51
N THR A 127 6.88 2.87 -21.82
CA THR A 127 6.21 1.88 -20.97
C THR A 127 5.70 0.73 -21.83
N THR A 128 5.21 -0.34 -21.21
CA THR A 128 4.72 -1.51 -21.91
C THR A 128 3.27 -1.82 -21.51
N PRO A 129 2.51 -2.56 -22.33
CA PRO A 129 1.18 -3.05 -21.98
C PRO A 129 1.14 -3.98 -20.76
N GLN A 130 2.28 -4.37 -20.19
CA GLN A 130 2.35 -5.14 -18.95
C GLN A 130 1.64 -4.45 -17.76
N LEU A 131 1.46 -3.13 -17.85
CA LEU A 131 0.66 -2.37 -16.87
C LEU A 131 -0.83 -2.76 -16.89
N ALA A 132 -1.32 -3.42 -17.93
CA ALA A 132 -2.74 -3.73 -18.14
C ALA A 132 -3.00 -5.22 -18.39
N VAL A 133 -2.13 -6.11 -17.90
CA VAL A 133 -2.29 -7.56 -18.02
C VAL A 133 -2.09 -8.24 -16.67
N HIS A 134 -2.75 -9.35 -16.45
CA HIS A 134 -2.48 -10.25 -15.34
C HIS A 134 -1.21 -11.08 -15.61
N GLU A 135 -1.09 -11.62 -16.81
CA GLU A 135 0.04 -12.44 -17.25
C GLU A 135 0.63 -11.92 -18.57
N PRO A 136 1.96 -12.00 -18.77
CA PRO A 136 2.61 -11.55 -20.01
C PRO A 136 2.14 -12.28 -21.28
N SER A 137 1.55 -13.47 -21.14
CA SER A 137 0.98 -14.27 -22.22
C SER A 137 -0.34 -13.73 -22.77
N GLN A 138 -1.03 -12.86 -22.03
CA GLN A 138 -2.31 -12.31 -22.47
C GLN A 138 -2.14 -11.42 -23.71
N PRO A 139 -2.99 -11.63 -24.75
CA PRO A 139 -2.95 -10.78 -25.93
C PRO A 139 -3.47 -9.38 -25.61
N THR A 140 -2.70 -8.38 -26.03
CA THR A 140 -3.02 -6.96 -25.87
C THR A 140 -3.20 -6.29 -27.22
N ILE A 141 -4.01 -5.24 -27.26
CA ILE A 141 -4.14 -4.33 -28.38
C ILE A 141 -3.73 -2.93 -27.94
N SER A 142 -3.05 -2.23 -28.83
CA SER A 142 -2.58 -0.87 -28.57
C SER A 142 -2.96 0.05 -29.72
N GLU A 143 -3.31 1.30 -29.39
CA GLU A 143 -3.69 2.31 -30.38
C GLU A 143 -3.12 3.69 -30.03
N LYS A 144 -2.85 4.52 -31.06
CA LYS A 144 -2.52 5.94 -30.92
C LYS A 144 -3.79 6.76 -31.17
N ILE A 145 -4.08 7.69 -30.25
CA ILE A 145 -5.26 8.55 -30.30
C ILE A 145 -4.79 10.00 -30.24
N SER A 146 -5.32 10.86 -31.10
CA SER A 146 -5.14 12.32 -31.01
C SER A 146 -6.49 12.97 -30.72
N LYS A 147 -6.57 13.73 -29.63
CA LYS A 147 -7.81 14.37 -29.21
C LYS A 147 -7.52 15.66 -28.41
N ASN A 148 -8.22 16.75 -28.76
CA ASN A 148 -8.19 18.00 -28.01
C ASN A 148 -6.76 18.58 -27.79
N GLY A 149 -5.87 18.45 -28.79
CA GLY A 149 -4.50 18.95 -28.70
C GLY A 149 -3.56 18.09 -27.84
N MET A 150 -3.98 16.86 -27.55
CA MET A 150 -3.17 15.85 -26.89
C MET A 150 -3.03 14.59 -27.73
N ASP A 151 -1.91 13.92 -27.61
CA ASP A 151 -1.65 12.60 -28.17
C ASP A 151 -1.55 11.58 -27.06
N TYR A 152 -2.13 10.40 -27.29
CA TYR A 152 -2.18 9.29 -26.36
C TYR A 152 -1.76 7.99 -27.03
N LEU A 153 -1.05 7.17 -26.29
CA LEU A 153 -0.92 5.73 -26.57
C LEU A 153 -1.75 4.99 -25.52
N LYS A 154 -2.61 4.10 -25.97
CA LYS A 154 -3.51 3.30 -25.15
C LYS A 154 -3.24 1.84 -25.36
N ALA A 155 -3.19 1.03 -24.28
CA ALA A 155 -3.03 -0.42 -24.38
C ALA A 155 -3.84 -1.15 -23.32
N GLY A 156 -4.36 -2.33 -23.67
CA GLY A 156 -5.08 -3.20 -22.77
C GLY A 156 -5.28 -4.59 -23.35
N THR A 157 -5.79 -5.53 -22.56
CA THR A 157 -6.13 -6.87 -23.04
C THR A 157 -7.25 -6.83 -24.08
N ILE A 158 -7.27 -7.79 -25.00
CA ILE A 158 -8.36 -7.91 -25.99
C ILE A 158 -9.67 -8.33 -25.31
N ASP A 159 -9.59 -9.25 -24.35
CA ASP A 159 -10.77 -9.89 -23.75
C ASP A 159 -11.54 -8.98 -22.78
N GLN A 160 -10.87 -7.98 -22.19
CA GLN A 160 -11.46 -7.04 -21.22
C GLN A 160 -12.36 -7.71 -20.18
N PRO A 161 -11.84 -8.62 -19.33
CA PRO A 161 -12.64 -9.40 -18.40
C PRO A 161 -13.00 -8.58 -17.15
N TYR A 162 -13.86 -7.56 -17.31
CA TYR A 162 -14.20 -6.60 -16.24
C TYR A 162 -14.58 -7.30 -14.93
N VAL A 163 -13.78 -7.08 -13.88
CA VAL A 163 -14.05 -7.55 -12.50
C VAL A 163 -14.30 -9.07 -12.41
N LYS A 164 -13.67 -9.88 -13.28
CA LYS A 164 -13.90 -11.34 -13.31
C LYS A 164 -12.88 -12.14 -12.52
N ARG A 165 -11.64 -11.67 -12.46
CA ARG A 165 -10.58 -12.36 -11.71
C ARG A 165 -10.53 -11.84 -10.29
N LYS A 166 -10.29 -12.71 -9.34
CA LYS A 166 -10.11 -12.38 -7.92
C LYS A 166 -8.97 -13.20 -7.33
N GLY A 167 -8.33 -12.68 -6.30
CA GLY A 167 -7.26 -13.37 -5.59
C GLY A 167 -6.12 -12.45 -5.21
N ASP A 168 -5.20 -12.92 -4.40
CA ASP A 168 -4.04 -12.14 -3.93
C ASP A 168 -3.11 -11.72 -5.07
N GLY A 169 -2.61 -12.68 -5.82
CA GLY A 169 -1.67 -12.43 -6.93
C GLY A 169 -2.30 -11.83 -8.19
N VAL A 170 -3.61 -11.55 -8.20
CA VAL A 170 -4.32 -11.04 -9.38
C VAL A 170 -3.99 -9.57 -9.61
N ARG A 171 -3.56 -9.27 -10.84
CA ARG A 171 -3.43 -7.92 -11.37
C ARG A 171 -4.66 -7.56 -12.20
N ILE A 172 -4.94 -6.27 -12.33
CA ILE A 172 -6.02 -5.77 -13.19
C ILE A 172 -5.66 -6.08 -14.64
N ASP A 173 -6.48 -6.87 -15.33
CA ASP A 173 -6.33 -7.25 -16.74
C ASP A 173 -7.51 -6.77 -17.60
N TRP A 174 -8.21 -5.76 -17.14
CA TRP A 174 -9.26 -5.04 -17.83
C TRP A 174 -9.02 -3.54 -17.74
N GLY A 175 -9.70 -2.76 -18.58
CA GLY A 175 -9.40 -1.35 -18.73
C GLY A 175 -8.12 -1.13 -19.54
N TYR A 176 -7.57 0.07 -19.49
CA TYR A 176 -6.50 0.50 -20.38
C TYR A 176 -5.47 1.36 -19.66
N ALA A 177 -4.20 1.08 -19.93
CA ALA A 177 -3.09 1.96 -19.60
C ALA A 177 -2.92 3.02 -20.70
N TYR A 178 -2.56 4.23 -20.29
CA TYR A 178 -2.35 5.37 -21.18
C TYR A 178 -0.99 6.02 -20.93
N LEU A 179 -0.33 6.40 -22.01
CA LEU A 179 0.78 7.35 -22.03
C LEU A 179 0.33 8.57 -22.81
N GLY A 180 0.29 9.75 -22.19
CA GLY A 180 -0.26 10.96 -22.80
C GLY A 180 0.67 12.16 -22.71
N SER A 181 0.65 13.01 -23.76
CA SER A 181 1.37 14.28 -23.81
C SER A 181 0.60 15.28 -24.65
N ASN A 182 0.82 16.60 -24.44
CA ASN A 182 0.34 17.61 -25.37
C ASN A 182 1.01 17.41 -26.75
N SER A 183 0.21 17.58 -27.81
CA SER A 183 0.72 17.53 -29.19
C SER A 183 1.63 18.74 -29.44
N ALA A 184 2.84 18.49 -29.96
CA ALA A 184 3.79 19.53 -30.31
C ALA A 184 4.74 19.03 -31.43
N PRO A 185 5.25 19.92 -32.31
CA PRO A 185 6.10 19.51 -33.44
C PRO A 185 7.43 18.83 -33.04
N ASN A 186 7.90 19.08 -31.81
CA ASN A 186 9.12 18.50 -31.28
C ASN A 186 8.88 17.24 -30.42
N LYS A 187 7.64 16.74 -30.40
CA LYS A 187 7.25 15.55 -29.65
C LYS A 187 6.69 14.49 -30.58
N ASP A 188 6.90 13.25 -30.27
CA ASP A 188 6.29 12.11 -30.97
C ASP A 188 5.96 10.99 -30.00
N LEU A 189 4.86 10.29 -30.28
CA LEU A 189 4.40 9.09 -29.59
C LEU A 189 4.21 7.97 -30.59
N SER A 190 4.70 6.78 -30.31
CA SER A 190 4.58 5.63 -31.22
C SER A 190 4.55 4.31 -30.47
N ILE A 191 3.87 3.33 -31.09
CA ILE A 191 3.79 1.95 -30.63
C ILE A 191 4.60 1.09 -31.58
N GLY A 192 5.41 0.18 -31.04
CA GLY A 192 6.21 -0.74 -31.82
C GLY A 192 6.93 -1.76 -30.95
N ASN A 193 7.77 -2.61 -31.58
CA ASN A 193 8.59 -3.54 -30.81
C ASN A 193 9.57 -2.78 -29.91
N TYR A 194 9.67 -3.21 -28.67
CA TYR A 194 10.49 -2.60 -27.61
C TYR A 194 11.97 -2.40 -28.00
N TYR A 195 12.59 -3.44 -28.58
CA TYR A 195 13.99 -3.40 -28.96
C TYR A 195 14.23 -2.53 -30.20
N ASP A 196 13.38 -2.70 -31.20
CA ASP A 196 13.50 -1.98 -32.47
C ASP A 196 13.23 -0.47 -32.28
N MET A 197 12.29 -0.11 -31.40
CA MET A 197 11.97 1.27 -31.06
C MET A 197 13.17 1.98 -30.41
N LYS A 198 13.81 1.35 -29.43
CA LYS A 198 15.05 1.87 -28.82
C LYS A 198 16.17 1.99 -29.82
N GLN A 199 16.37 0.97 -30.65
CA GLN A 199 17.42 0.97 -31.66
C GLN A 199 17.24 2.11 -32.67
N ALA A 200 16.01 2.35 -33.11
CA ALA A 200 15.70 3.46 -34.02
C ALA A 200 15.99 4.81 -33.37
N PHE A 201 15.58 5.01 -32.11
CA PHE A 201 15.85 6.23 -31.37
C PHE A 201 17.36 6.47 -31.18
N ILE A 202 18.12 5.46 -30.76
CA ILE A 202 19.58 5.57 -30.57
C ILE A 202 20.30 5.91 -31.88
N THR A 203 19.85 5.31 -33.01
CA THR A 203 20.51 5.47 -34.31
C THR A 203 20.16 6.80 -34.99
N ASN A 204 18.89 7.19 -34.94
CA ASN A 204 18.35 8.27 -35.77
C ASN A 204 17.70 9.41 -34.96
N GLY A 205 17.58 9.29 -33.63
CA GLY A 205 16.84 10.22 -32.79
C GLY A 205 15.33 10.26 -33.07
N LYS A 206 14.76 9.20 -33.65
CA LYS A 206 13.35 9.15 -34.06
C LYS A 206 12.73 7.82 -33.63
N LEU A 207 11.44 7.85 -33.35
CA LEU A 207 10.66 6.64 -33.17
C LEU A 207 10.39 5.97 -34.52
N LEU A 208 10.14 4.65 -34.50
CA LEU A 208 9.58 3.93 -35.63
C LEU A 208 8.15 4.40 -35.92
N PRO A 209 7.66 4.27 -37.15
CA PRO A 209 6.26 4.50 -37.47
C PRO A 209 5.34 3.71 -36.55
N ASN A 210 4.22 4.32 -36.16
CA ASN A 210 3.26 3.70 -35.30
C ASN A 210 2.66 2.40 -35.88
N SER A 211 2.70 1.33 -35.08
CA SER A 211 2.07 0.04 -35.38
C SER A 211 0.70 0.00 -34.69
N GLN A 212 -0.33 0.61 -35.29
CA GLN A 212 -1.70 0.60 -34.80
C GLN A 212 -2.35 -0.77 -34.98
N ASP A 213 -3.33 -1.06 -34.10
CA ASP A 213 -4.11 -2.32 -34.11
C ASP A 213 -3.26 -3.58 -34.03
N PHE A 214 -2.12 -3.45 -33.39
CA PHE A 214 -1.12 -4.47 -33.30
C PHE A 214 -1.42 -5.37 -32.07
N ILE A 215 -1.75 -6.63 -32.37
CA ILE A 215 -1.98 -7.63 -31.32
C ILE A 215 -0.65 -8.22 -30.91
N THR A 216 -0.30 -8.03 -29.63
CA THR A 216 0.99 -8.46 -29.10
C THR A 216 0.83 -9.18 -27.76
N ARG A 217 1.89 -9.89 -27.39
CA ARG A 217 2.07 -10.45 -26.04
C ARG A 217 3.40 -10.00 -25.49
N SER A 218 3.41 -9.55 -24.23
CA SER A 218 4.65 -9.06 -23.60
C SER A 218 5.75 -10.12 -23.50
N GLU A 219 5.37 -11.39 -23.41
CA GLU A 219 6.32 -12.51 -23.37
C GLU A 219 7.05 -12.76 -24.71
N SER A 220 6.44 -12.43 -25.86
CA SER A 220 6.97 -12.77 -27.18
C SER A 220 7.41 -11.55 -28.00
N ASP A 221 6.56 -10.54 -28.06
CA ASP A 221 6.72 -9.40 -28.97
C ASP A 221 7.25 -8.14 -28.28
N MET A 222 7.18 -8.10 -26.96
CA MET A 222 7.66 -7.01 -26.11
C MET A 222 7.26 -5.64 -26.68
N PRO A 223 5.97 -5.28 -26.72
CA PRO A 223 5.52 -4.01 -27.25
C PRO A 223 5.94 -2.85 -26.35
N ALA A 224 6.22 -1.70 -26.95
CA ALA A 224 6.49 -0.46 -26.26
C ALA A 224 5.51 0.63 -26.68
N MET A 225 5.04 1.38 -25.70
CA MET A 225 4.43 2.70 -25.86
C MET A 225 5.52 3.73 -25.60
N ALA A 226 6.08 4.33 -26.65
CA ALA A 226 7.24 5.19 -26.58
C ALA A 226 6.89 6.66 -26.83
N TYR A 227 7.54 7.52 -26.08
CA TYR A 227 7.50 8.98 -26.19
C TYR A 227 8.90 9.51 -26.45
N THR A 228 9.02 10.52 -27.29
CA THR A 228 10.26 11.30 -27.44
C THR A 228 9.97 12.79 -27.51
N GLU A 229 10.89 13.59 -26.96
CA GLU A 229 10.90 15.03 -27.14
C GLU A 229 12.29 15.51 -27.56
N ASN A 230 12.34 16.25 -28.65
CA ASN A 230 13.56 16.93 -29.09
C ASN A 230 13.66 18.28 -28.41
N LEU A 231 14.53 18.41 -27.42
CA LEU A 231 14.81 19.66 -26.71
C LEU A 231 15.71 20.61 -27.53
N GLY A 232 16.34 20.12 -28.61
CA GLY A 232 17.31 20.87 -29.41
C GLY A 232 18.51 21.29 -28.58
N LYS A 233 19.02 22.51 -28.81
CA LYS A 233 20.15 23.08 -28.07
C LYS A 233 19.78 23.38 -26.61
N VAL A 234 20.46 22.72 -25.68
CA VAL A 234 20.30 22.88 -24.22
C VAL A 234 21.57 23.51 -23.67
N ASP A 235 21.42 24.60 -22.95
CA ASP A 235 22.50 25.31 -22.26
C ASP A 235 22.39 25.16 -20.73
N ASN A 236 23.08 26.01 -19.97
CA ASN A 236 23.07 26.00 -18.52
C ASN A 236 21.75 26.49 -17.89
N GLN A 237 20.88 27.19 -18.65
CA GLN A 237 19.52 27.54 -18.21
C GLN A 237 18.62 26.30 -18.18
N GLY A 238 18.89 25.34 -19.07
CA GLY A 238 18.18 24.08 -19.17
C GLY A 238 16.81 24.17 -19.84
N LYS A 239 16.27 23.00 -20.16
CA LYS A 239 14.93 22.82 -20.71
C LYS A 239 14.19 21.72 -19.98
N SER A 240 12.88 21.86 -19.88
CA SER A 240 12.03 20.94 -19.12
C SER A 240 10.87 20.44 -19.97
N GLY A 241 10.40 19.25 -19.64
CA GLY A 241 9.20 18.66 -20.21
C GLY A 241 8.57 17.66 -19.24
N TYR A 242 7.46 17.08 -19.64
CA TYR A 242 6.82 16.00 -18.89
C TYR A 242 5.93 15.16 -19.80
N VAL A 243 5.64 13.97 -19.33
CA VAL A 243 4.66 13.03 -19.89
C VAL A 243 3.79 12.50 -18.76
N MET A 244 2.58 12.09 -19.08
CA MET A 244 1.60 11.59 -18.11
C MET A 244 1.34 10.11 -18.35
N LEU A 245 1.26 9.33 -17.26
CA LEU A 245 0.81 7.95 -17.24
C LEU A 245 -0.56 7.89 -16.56
N GLY A 246 -1.51 7.20 -17.19
CA GLY A 246 -2.85 7.01 -16.64
C GLY A 246 -3.35 5.60 -16.79
N TYR A 247 -4.39 5.28 -16.02
CA TYR A 247 -5.09 3.99 -16.10
C TYR A 247 -6.59 4.16 -15.89
N ASP A 248 -7.40 3.71 -16.85
CA ASP A 248 -8.86 3.64 -16.69
C ASP A 248 -9.28 2.18 -16.53
N ASP A 249 -9.68 1.81 -15.34
CA ASP A 249 -10.16 0.45 -15.01
C ASP A 249 -11.64 0.22 -15.39
N ILE A 250 -12.32 1.20 -15.95
CA ILE A 250 -13.73 1.17 -16.41
C ILE A 250 -14.70 0.91 -15.26
N TYR A 251 -14.61 -0.27 -14.64
CA TYR A 251 -15.24 -0.65 -13.39
C TYR A 251 -14.16 -1.08 -12.40
N SER A 252 -14.18 -0.49 -11.21
CA SER A 252 -13.13 -0.71 -10.22
C SER A 252 -13.39 -1.93 -9.34
N ILE A 253 -14.62 -2.06 -8.84
CA ILE A 253 -15.01 -3.04 -7.82
C ILE A 253 -16.42 -3.55 -8.15
N GLU A 254 -16.67 -4.83 -7.83
CA GLU A 254 -18.03 -5.35 -7.67
C GLU A 254 -18.40 -5.26 -6.17
N TYR A 255 -19.38 -4.40 -5.85
CA TYR A 255 -19.84 -4.16 -4.49
C TYR A 255 -21.27 -4.66 -4.33
N PHE A 256 -21.44 -5.70 -3.56
CA PHE A 256 -22.71 -6.41 -3.36
C PHE A 256 -23.48 -6.65 -4.66
N TYR A 257 -22.76 -7.29 -5.63
CA TYR A 257 -23.26 -7.69 -6.96
C TYR A 257 -23.49 -6.54 -7.94
N GLU A 258 -23.10 -5.32 -7.60
CA GLU A 258 -23.15 -4.18 -8.50
C GLU A 258 -21.74 -3.69 -8.85
N ARG A 259 -21.44 -3.54 -10.15
CA ARG A 259 -20.18 -2.98 -10.60
C ARG A 259 -20.14 -1.49 -10.36
N ARG A 260 -19.11 -1.03 -9.69
CA ARG A 260 -18.88 0.38 -9.37
C ARG A 260 -17.69 0.93 -10.10
N MET A 261 -17.82 2.17 -10.57
CA MET A 261 -16.73 2.96 -11.17
C MET A 261 -15.93 3.65 -10.05
N ALA A 262 -14.70 4.03 -10.36
CA ALA A 262 -13.91 4.88 -9.48
C ALA A 262 -14.58 6.24 -9.26
N TYR A 263 -14.30 6.86 -8.11
CA TYR A 263 -14.91 8.13 -7.67
C TYR A 263 -14.74 9.25 -8.71
N TRP A 264 -13.54 9.44 -9.27
CA TRP A 264 -13.22 10.49 -10.25
C TRP A 264 -14.06 10.46 -11.53
N LYS A 265 -14.69 9.33 -11.83
CA LYS A 265 -15.53 9.16 -13.03
C LYS A 265 -16.92 9.77 -12.87
N HIS A 266 -17.34 10.15 -11.64
CA HIS A 266 -18.66 10.70 -11.36
C HIS A 266 -19.79 9.92 -12.07
N ASN A 267 -19.82 8.59 -11.84
CA ASN A 267 -20.77 7.66 -12.51
C ASN A 267 -20.68 7.65 -14.06
N GLY A 268 -19.53 7.99 -14.62
CA GLY A 268 -19.29 7.97 -16.06
C GLY A 268 -19.44 9.31 -16.77
N GLU A 269 -19.70 10.39 -16.04
CA GLU A 269 -19.75 11.75 -16.58
C GLU A 269 -18.36 12.27 -17.00
N VAL A 270 -17.29 11.76 -16.38
CA VAL A 270 -15.90 12.14 -16.65
C VAL A 270 -15.18 10.99 -17.35
N SER A 271 -14.68 11.24 -18.56
CA SER A 271 -13.85 10.30 -19.30
C SER A 271 -12.37 10.43 -18.90
N ILE A 272 -11.57 9.41 -19.24
CA ILE A 272 -10.12 9.48 -19.02
C ILE A 272 -9.47 10.65 -19.81
N PHE A 273 -10.01 11.01 -20.96
CA PHE A 273 -9.52 12.14 -21.75
C PHE A 273 -9.77 13.48 -21.04
N ASP A 274 -10.97 13.66 -20.44
CA ASP A 274 -11.28 14.84 -19.62
C ASP A 274 -10.34 14.93 -18.41
N ALA A 275 -10.02 13.78 -17.79
CA ALA A 275 -9.08 13.71 -16.69
C ALA A 275 -7.66 14.13 -17.11
N PHE A 276 -7.17 13.65 -18.26
CA PHE A 276 -5.88 14.07 -18.82
C PHE A 276 -5.83 15.55 -19.17
N GLU A 277 -6.89 16.11 -19.76
CA GLU A 277 -6.98 17.54 -20.07
C GLU A 277 -6.92 18.39 -18.80
N ARG A 278 -7.67 18.01 -17.76
CA ARG A 278 -7.61 18.66 -16.43
C ARG A 278 -6.23 18.56 -15.82
N ALA A 279 -5.60 17.37 -15.89
CA ALA A 279 -4.27 17.11 -15.38
C ALA A 279 -3.21 17.97 -16.09
N GLN A 280 -3.29 18.11 -17.42
CA GLN A 280 -2.42 18.98 -18.20
C GLN A 280 -2.62 20.47 -17.82
N ALA A 281 -3.86 20.93 -17.77
CA ALA A 281 -4.17 22.32 -17.46
C ALA A 281 -3.72 22.73 -16.05
N SER A 282 -3.83 21.80 -15.08
CA SER A 282 -3.46 22.04 -13.68
C SER A 282 -1.99 21.79 -13.36
N TYR A 283 -1.20 21.23 -14.29
CA TYR A 283 0.17 20.75 -14.01
C TYR A 283 1.03 21.75 -13.21
N PRO A 284 1.20 23.06 -13.60
CA PRO A 284 2.06 23.95 -12.85
C PRO A 284 1.59 24.22 -11.42
N SER A 285 0.28 24.37 -11.22
CA SER A 285 -0.31 24.62 -9.90
C SER A 285 -0.27 23.36 -9.05
N LEU A 286 -0.51 22.20 -9.66
CA LEU A 286 -0.48 20.90 -8.98
C LEU A 286 0.92 20.55 -8.49
N MET A 287 1.97 20.75 -9.32
CA MET A 287 3.36 20.54 -8.89
C MET A 287 3.73 21.44 -7.70
N LYS A 288 3.19 22.66 -7.66
CA LYS A 288 3.38 23.57 -6.52
C LYS A 288 2.66 23.07 -5.26
N ARG A 289 1.40 22.58 -5.40
CA ARG A 289 0.64 21.99 -4.28
C ARG A 289 1.36 20.76 -3.71
N CYS A 290 1.77 19.83 -4.56
CA CYS A 290 2.51 18.63 -4.14
C CYS A 290 3.79 18.99 -3.37
N ARG A 291 4.59 19.93 -3.91
CA ARG A 291 5.82 20.38 -3.23
C ARG A 291 5.54 21.03 -1.88
N ALA A 292 4.51 21.87 -1.79
CA ALA A 292 4.14 22.51 -0.53
C ALA A 292 3.68 21.49 0.51
N PHE A 293 2.88 20.51 0.10
CA PHE A 293 2.44 19.42 0.95
C PHE A 293 3.63 18.58 1.44
N ASP A 294 4.51 18.17 0.52
CA ASP A 294 5.70 17.38 0.86
C ASP A 294 6.58 18.12 1.87
N GLN A 295 6.82 19.41 1.66
CA GLN A 295 7.60 20.24 2.59
C GLN A 295 6.94 20.35 3.97
N GLN A 296 5.62 20.54 4.01
CA GLN A 296 4.90 20.64 5.28
C GLN A 296 4.93 19.32 6.04
N LEU A 297 4.60 18.20 5.38
CA LEU A 297 4.63 16.88 6.01
C LEU A 297 6.03 16.56 6.57
N MET A 298 7.07 16.78 5.77
CA MET A 298 8.45 16.53 6.21
C MET A 298 8.83 17.38 7.42
N ALA A 299 8.43 18.66 7.44
CA ALA A 299 8.73 19.55 8.56
C ALA A 299 7.97 19.14 9.84
N ASP A 300 6.69 18.78 9.71
CA ASP A 300 5.88 18.33 10.84
C ASP A 300 6.41 16.99 11.40
N ALA A 301 6.74 16.05 10.53
CA ALA A 301 7.30 14.76 10.90
C ALA A 301 8.69 14.90 11.55
N GLU A 302 9.55 15.77 11.02
CA GLU A 302 10.88 16.02 11.60
C GLU A 302 10.77 16.65 12.98
N LYS A 303 9.80 17.54 13.17
CA LYS A 303 9.49 18.13 14.48
C LYS A 303 8.95 17.09 15.48
N ALA A 304 8.11 16.16 15.00
CA ALA A 304 7.48 15.13 15.82
C ALA A 304 8.44 14.01 16.24
N GLY A 305 9.30 13.54 15.33
CA GLY A 305 10.12 12.36 15.57
C GLY A 305 11.52 12.39 14.94
N GLY A 306 11.99 13.56 14.48
CA GLY A 306 13.31 13.72 13.87
C GLY A 306 13.38 13.26 12.41
N ARG A 307 14.55 13.51 11.80
CA ARG A 307 14.78 13.30 10.35
C ARG A 307 14.50 11.87 9.89
N LYS A 308 14.96 10.86 10.63
CA LYS A 308 14.79 9.45 10.27
C LYS A 308 13.31 9.05 10.25
N TYR A 309 12.55 9.53 11.23
CA TYR A 309 11.11 9.35 11.27
C TYR A 309 10.43 10.00 10.07
N ALA A 310 10.77 11.25 9.74
CA ALA A 310 10.23 11.93 8.57
C ALA A 310 10.48 11.17 7.26
N GLU A 311 11.66 10.61 7.07
CA GLU A 311 11.99 9.79 5.89
C GLU A 311 11.19 8.49 5.83
N LEU A 312 10.92 7.85 6.97
CA LEU A 312 10.01 6.70 7.05
C LEU A 312 8.58 7.06 6.65
N LEU A 313 8.06 8.21 7.12
CA LEU A 313 6.72 8.68 6.75
C LEU A 313 6.64 8.99 5.24
N ALA A 314 7.65 9.65 4.67
CA ALA A 314 7.72 9.91 3.24
C ALA A 314 7.69 8.61 2.42
N LEU A 315 8.41 7.58 2.85
CA LEU A 315 8.42 6.28 2.20
C LEU A 315 7.06 5.59 2.22
N THR A 316 6.32 5.66 3.33
CA THR A 316 5.09 4.88 3.57
C THR A 316 3.82 5.57 3.08
N TYR A 317 3.84 6.89 2.85
CA TYR A 317 2.69 7.68 2.44
C TYR A 317 1.96 7.09 1.21
N ARG A 318 2.67 6.99 0.08
CA ARG A 318 2.09 6.45 -1.15
C ARG A 318 1.70 4.98 -1.02
N HIS A 319 2.50 4.18 -0.29
CA HIS A 319 2.24 2.75 -0.13
C HIS A 319 0.89 2.49 0.55
N SER A 320 0.57 3.25 1.60
CA SER A 320 -0.71 3.10 2.28
C SER A 320 -1.88 3.49 1.38
N ILE A 321 -1.84 4.68 0.76
CA ILE A 321 -2.94 5.20 -0.03
C ILE A 321 -3.21 4.34 -1.27
N THR A 322 -2.17 3.93 -1.99
CA THR A 322 -2.32 3.18 -3.26
C THR A 322 -2.80 1.74 -3.09
N ALA A 323 -2.87 1.24 -1.86
CA ALA A 323 -3.50 -0.04 -1.57
C ALA A 323 -5.05 0.02 -1.56
N HIS A 324 -5.64 1.18 -1.83
CA HIS A 324 -7.09 1.41 -1.76
C HIS A 324 -7.69 1.82 -3.11
N LYS A 325 -9.01 1.64 -3.20
CA LYS A 325 -9.87 2.17 -4.27
C LYS A 325 -10.93 3.08 -3.67
N LEU A 326 -11.01 4.31 -4.17
CA LEU A 326 -12.04 5.27 -3.79
C LEU A 326 -13.21 5.22 -4.77
N LEU A 327 -14.40 5.01 -4.26
CA LEU A 327 -15.66 4.95 -5.02
C LEU A 327 -16.84 5.37 -4.14
N THR A 328 -18.06 5.31 -4.67
CA THR A 328 -19.30 5.49 -3.91
C THR A 328 -20.24 4.32 -4.10
N ASP A 329 -21.05 4.06 -3.09
CA ASP A 329 -22.20 3.18 -3.24
C ASP A 329 -23.34 3.86 -4.05
N LYS A 330 -24.49 3.21 -4.17
CA LYS A 330 -25.63 3.76 -4.93
C LYS A 330 -26.33 4.93 -4.22
N GLU A 331 -26.17 5.03 -2.91
CA GLU A 331 -26.68 6.12 -2.08
C GLU A 331 -25.73 7.32 -2.02
N GLY A 332 -24.54 7.21 -2.61
CA GLY A 332 -23.51 8.24 -2.62
C GLY A 332 -22.58 8.23 -1.39
N ASN A 333 -22.68 7.21 -0.52
CA ASN A 333 -21.74 7.08 0.59
C ASN A 333 -20.34 6.73 0.08
N LEU A 334 -19.33 7.33 0.68
CA LEU A 334 -17.94 7.06 0.33
C LEU A 334 -17.55 5.63 0.70
N LEU A 335 -16.83 4.99 -0.22
CA LEU A 335 -16.19 3.69 -0.03
C LEU A 335 -14.71 3.83 -0.38
N PHE A 336 -13.83 3.52 0.58
CA PHE A 336 -12.37 3.56 0.38
C PHE A 336 -11.81 2.18 0.71
N LEU A 337 -11.93 1.25 -0.25
CA LEU A 337 -11.76 -0.17 -0.03
C LEU A 337 -10.30 -0.59 -0.28
N SER A 338 -9.69 -1.20 0.72
CA SER A 338 -8.33 -1.73 0.64
C SER A 338 -8.28 -3.07 -0.10
N LYS A 339 -7.11 -3.37 -0.70
CA LYS A 339 -6.71 -4.74 -1.03
C LYS A 339 -5.63 -5.19 -0.05
N GLU A 340 -5.81 -6.35 0.54
CA GLU A 340 -4.79 -7.02 1.35
C GLU A 340 -3.74 -7.66 0.44
N ASN A 341 -2.75 -6.86 0.04
CA ASN A 341 -1.71 -7.26 -0.91
C ASN A 341 -0.73 -8.25 -0.30
N HIS A 342 -0.35 -9.26 -1.08
CA HIS A 342 0.67 -10.26 -0.72
C HIS A 342 0.42 -10.92 0.64
N SER A 343 -0.82 -11.33 0.85
CA SER A 343 -1.29 -12.10 2.00
C SER A 343 -2.40 -13.06 1.55
N ASN A 344 -3.67 -12.66 1.62
CA ASN A 344 -4.81 -13.46 1.16
C ASN A 344 -5.62 -12.79 0.03
N GLY A 345 -5.38 -11.53 -0.25
CA GLY A 345 -6.09 -10.74 -1.28
C GLY A 345 -7.48 -10.31 -0.87
N CYS A 346 -7.85 -10.36 0.39
CA CYS A 346 -9.14 -9.88 0.86
C CYS A 346 -9.36 -8.41 0.55
N ILE A 347 -10.61 -8.02 0.34
CA ILE A 347 -11.01 -6.65 0.13
C ILE A 347 -11.61 -6.07 1.40
N ASN A 348 -11.12 -4.89 1.78
CA ASN A 348 -11.54 -4.11 2.94
C ASN A 348 -11.47 -4.91 4.26
N THR A 349 -10.34 -5.58 4.46
CA THR A 349 -10.04 -6.33 5.67
C THR A 349 -9.99 -5.38 6.88
N VAL A 350 -10.74 -5.68 7.92
CA VAL A 350 -10.92 -4.78 9.07
C VAL A 350 -9.66 -4.68 9.91
N ASP A 351 -8.94 -5.77 10.11
CA ASP A 351 -7.68 -5.81 10.84
C ASP A 351 -6.48 -5.20 10.07
N LEU A 352 -6.65 -4.89 8.76
CA LEU A 352 -5.75 -4.03 8.00
C LEU A 352 -6.16 -2.55 8.07
N THR A 353 -7.46 -2.28 8.11
CA THR A 353 -8.00 -0.93 8.27
C THR A 353 -7.52 -0.31 9.59
N TYR A 354 -7.51 -1.09 10.66
CA TYR A 354 -7.11 -0.66 11.99
C TYR A 354 -5.67 -0.13 12.07
N PRO A 355 -4.62 -0.86 11.68
CA PRO A 355 -3.26 -0.32 11.68
C PRO A 355 -3.05 0.80 10.67
N SER A 356 -3.84 0.87 9.59
CA SER A 356 -3.73 1.93 8.58
C SER A 356 -4.29 3.28 9.07
N ALA A 357 -5.13 3.28 10.10
CA ALA A 357 -5.96 4.40 10.51
C ALA A 357 -5.20 5.72 10.78
N PRO A 358 -4.04 5.77 11.45
CA PRO A 358 -3.39 7.03 11.83
C PRO A 358 -3.20 8.00 10.67
N LEU A 359 -2.72 7.53 9.52
CA LEU A 359 -2.54 8.38 8.33
C LEU A 359 -3.83 9.11 7.93
N TYR A 360 -4.95 8.39 7.89
CA TYR A 360 -6.24 8.94 7.44
C TYR A 360 -6.93 9.78 8.51
N LEU A 361 -6.74 9.44 9.77
CA LEU A 361 -7.23 10.25 10.90
C LEU A 361 -6.57 11.64 10.92
N ILE A 362 -5.28 11.72 10.59
CA ILE A 362 -4.55 13.00 10.55
C ILE A 362 -4.94 13.85 9.33
N TYR A 363 -5.08 13.24 8.14
CA TYR A 363 -5.20 14.01 6.90
C TYR A 363 -6.61 14.08 6.33
N ASN A 364 -7.45 13.07 6.50
CA ASN A 364 -8.83 13.09 6.03
C ASN A 364 -9.71 12.00 6.67
N THR A 365 -10.48 12.34 7.69
CA THR A 365 -11.40 11.44 8.39
C THR A 365 -12.53 10.89 7.49
N GLU A 366 -12.89 11.58 6.39
CA GLU A 366 -13.89 11.08 5.43
C GLU A 366 -13.39 9.82 4.72
N LEU A 367 -12.10 9.73 4.39
CA LEU A 367 -11.50 8.50 3.86
C LEU A 367 -11.57 7.36 4.89
N MET A 368 -11.32 7.69 6.16
CA MET A 368 -11.44 6.69 7.23
C MET A 368 -12.87 6.19 7.38
N LYS A 369 -13.88 7.08 7.33
CA LYS A 369 -15.30 6.69 7.27
C LYS A 369 -15.59 5.81 6.06
N GLY A 370 -15.00 6.14 4.91
CA GLY A 370 -15.10 5.34 3.67
C GLY A 370 -14.61 3.90 3.81
N MET A 371 -13.63 3.63 4.67
CA MET A 371 -13.20 2.26 5.00
C MET A 371 -14.22 1.53 5.88
N LEU A 372 -14.90 2.24 6.78
CA LEU A 372 -15.83 1.62 7.74
C LEU A 372 -17.25 1.45 7.18
N ASN A 373 -17.70 2.35 6.30
CA ASN A 373 -19.09 2.39 5.79
C ASN A 373 -19.55 1.05 5.24
N SER A 374 -18.70 0.35 4.52
CA SER A 374 -19.04 -0.93 3.89
C SER A 374 -19.22 -2.07 4.91
N ILE A 375 -18.48 -2.06 6.01
CA ILE A 375 -18.60 -3.04 7.10
C ILE A 375 -19.87 -2.79 7.90
N PHE A 376 -20.20 -1.52 8.19
CA PHE A 376 -21.48 -1.17 8.81
C PHE A 376 -22.65 -1.57 7.91
N TYR A 377 -22.58 -1.24 6.61
CA TYR A 377 -23.62 -1.66 5.65
C TYR A 377 -23.81 -3.18 5.65
N TYR A 378 -22.72 -3.96 5.61
CA TYR A 378 -22.81 -5.42 5.62
C TYR A 378 -23.44 -5.93 6.91
N SER A 379 -23.06 -5.38 8.06
CA SER A 379 -23.58 -5.76 9.38
C SER A 379 -25.08 -5.44 9.54
N GLU A 380 -25.57 -4.34 8.93
CA GLU A 380 -26.97 -3.89 9.04
C GLU A 380 -27.87 -4.40 7.90
N SER A 381 -27.30 -4.98 6.85
CA SER A 381 -28.02 -5.44 5.65
C SER A 381 -28.83 -6.74 5.84
N GLY A 382 -28.73 -7.39 7.00
CA GLY A 382 -29.30 -8.71 7.26
C GLY A 382 -28.54 -9.87 6.61
N ARG A 383 -27.43 -9.61 5.92
CA ARG A 383 -26.54 -10.63 5.34
C ARG A 383 -25.51 -11.16 6.34
N TRP A 384 -25.24 -10.39 7.40
CA TRP A 384 -24.36 -10.75 8.50
C TRP A 384 -25.16 -10.73 9.81
N ASN A 385 -25.25 -11.88 10.49
CA ASN A 385 -26.15 -12.04 11.65
C ASN A 385 -25.38 -12.34 12.95
N LYS A 386 -24.04 -12.13 12.97
CA LYS A 386 -23.23 -12.35 14.16
C LYS A 386 -23.15 -11.07 15.01
N PRO A 387 -22.96 -11.18 16.35
CA PRO A 387 -22.90 -10.02 17.25
C PRO A 387 -21.56 -9.28 17.22
N TYR A 388 -20.78 -9.44 16.17
CA TYR A 388 -19.49 -8.82 15.90
C TYR A 388 -19.33 -8.56 14.39
N PRO A 389 -18.42 -7.68 13.95
CA PRO A 389 -18.21 -7.38 12.55
C PRO A 389 -17.61 -8.56 11.77
N ALA A 390 -17.76 -8.52 10.45
CA ALA A 390 -17.06 -9.39 9.54
C ALA A 390 -15.57 -8.99 9.42
N HIS A 391 -14.71 -9.96 9.14
CA HIS A 391 -13.28 -9.74 8.89
C HIS A 391 -13.03 -8.96 7.58
N ASP A 392 -13.76 -9.28 6.51
CA ASP A 392 -13.58 -8.71 5.16
C ASP A 392 -14.92 -8.67 4.39
N LEU A 393 -14.87 -8.20 3.16
CA LEU A 393 -16.02 -8.18 2.24
C LEU A 393 -15.86 -9.12 1.04
N GLY A 394 -14.87 -9.98 1.02
CA GLY A 394 -14.58 -10.91 -0.08
C GLY A 394 -13.14 -10.84 -0.54
N THR A 395 -12.88 -11.22 -1.78
CA THR A 395 -11.54 -11.19 -2.38
C THR A 395 -11.50 -10.14 -3.50
N TYR A 396 -10.53 -9.21 -3.42
CA TYR A 396 -10.36 -8.14 -4.42
C TYR A 396 -10.41 -8.67 -5.86
N PRO A 397 -11.18 -8.04 -6.76
CA PRO A 397 -11.97 -6.83 -6.63
C PRO A 397 -13.48 -7.07 -6.35
N ILE A 398 -13.85 -8.19 -5.77
CA ILE A 398 -15.24 -8.60 -5.52
C ILE A 398 -15.55 -8.49 -4.03
N ALA A 399 -16.39 -7.50 -3.68
CA ALA A 399 -16.82 -7.20 -2.32
C ALA A 399 -18.29 -7.58 -2.12
N ASN A 400 -18.59 -8.87 -1.96
CA ASN A 400 -19.95 -9.41 -1.84
C ASN A 400 -20.26 -10.05 -0.48
N GLY A 401 -19.37 -9.94 0.49
CA GLY A 401 -19.44 -10.49 1.84
C GLY A 401 -18.20 -11.29 2.22
N GLN A 402 -18.01 -11.53 3.50
CA GLN A 402 -16.81 -12.19 4.05
C GLN A 402 -16.50 -13.50 3.33
N LEU A 403 -15.23 -13.68 3.00
CA LEU A 403 -14.71 -14.90 2.42
C LEU A 403 -13.62 -15.56 3.30
N TYR A 404 -12.97 -14.80 4.20
CA TYR A 404 -12.02 -15.39 5.14
C TYR A 404 -12.68 -16.49 5.97
N GLY A 405 -12.01 -17.63 6.09
CA GLY A 405 -12.61 -18.84 6.66
C GLY A 405 -12.82 -18.80 8.17
N GLU A 406 -12.21 -17.81 8.85
CA GLU A 406 -12.18 -17.71 10.29
C GLU A 406 -12.82 -16.40 10.77
N ASP A 407 -13.52 -16.46 11.87
CA ASP A 407 -14.00 -15.26 12.56
C ASP A 407 -12.95 -14.79 13.56
N MET A 408 -12.80 -13.47 13.68
CA MET A 408 -11.96 -12.83 14.68
C MET A 408 -12.81 -11.89 15.56
N PRO A 409 -13.74 -12.43 16.36
CA PRO A 409 -14.83 -11.64 16.93
C PRO A 409 -14.40 -10.50 17.84
N ILE A 410 -13.38 -10.71 18.70
CA ILE A 410 -12.88 -9.68 19.60
C ILE A 410 -11.98 -8.70 18.85
N GLU A 411 -11.19 -9.20 17.91
CA GLU A 411 -10.33 -8.41 17.04
C GLU A 411 -11.14 -7.37 16.27
N GLU A 412 -12.13 -7.82 15.51
CA GLU A 412 -12.86 -6.95 14.60
C GLU A 412 -13.84 -6.02 15.32
N ALA A 413 -14.48 -6.48 16.41
CA ALA A 413 -15.30 -5.61 17.24
C ALA A 413 -14.44 -4.50 17.88
N GLY A 414 -13.27 -4.86 18.39
CA GLY A 414 -12.30 -3.91 18.91
C GLY A 414 -11.84 -2.89 17.88
N ASN A 415 -11.46 -3.36 16.69
CA ASN A 415 -11.00 -2.53 15.58
C ASN A 415 -12.07 -1.49 15.16
N MET A 416 -13.29 -1.95 14.89
CA MET A 416 -14.38 -1.09 14.41
C MET A 416 -14.77 -0.04 15.45
N ILE A 417 -14.86 -0.41 16.73
CA ILE A 417 -15.20 0.54 17.80
C ILE A 417 -14.07 1.56 18.00
N LEU A 418 -12.80 1.10 18.07
CA LEU A 418 -11.65 1.98 18.28
C LEU A 418 -11.47 2.99 17.15
N VAL A 419 -11.56 2.55 15.90
CA VAL A 419 -11.43 3.47 14.76
C VAL A 419 -12.62 4.45 14.70
N THR A 420 -13.85 4.00 15.02
CA THR A 420 -15.01 4.92 15.14
C THR A 420 -14.82 5.92 16.28
N THR A 421 -14.27 5.48 17.40
CA THR A 421 -13.89 6.37 18.50
C THR A 421 -12.85 7.38 18.05
N ALA A 422 -11.81 6.92 17.35
CA ALA A 422 -10.74 7.78 16.85
C ALA A 422 -11.27 8.87 15.90
N ILE A 423 -12.18 8.52 14.98
CA ILE A 423 -12.88 9.49 14.14
C ILE A 423 -13.61 10.52 15.01
N SER A 424 -14.36 10.05 16.02
CA SER A 424 -15.13 10.94 16.89
C SER A 424 -14.23 11.89 17.69
N MET A 425 -13.08 11.41 18.18
CA MET A 425 -12.10 12.22 18.88
C MET A 425 -11.45 13.27 17.97
N MET A 426 -11.07 12.88 16.75
CA MET A 426 -10.47 13.81 15.78
C MET A 426 -11.44 14.89 15.32
N GLU A 427 -12.73 14.56 15.18
CA GLU A 427 -13.78 15.51 14.77
C GLU A 427 -14.38 16.31 15.93
N GLY A 428 -14.07 15.93 17.17
CA GLY A 428 -14.65 16.55 18.37
C GLY A 428 -16.15 16.32 18.54
N ASN A 429 -16.72 15.31 17.86
CA ASN A 429 -18.11 14.93 17.95
C ASN A 429 -18.33 13.47 17.52
N ALA A 430 -19.40 12.83 18.00
CA ALA A 430 -19.74 11.45 17.70
C ALA A 430 -20.90 11.32 16.67
N ASN A 431 -21.05 12.28 15.75
CA ASN A 431 -22.14 12.28 14.77
C ASN A 431 -22.05 11.06 13.83
N TYR A 432 -20.85 10.64 13.44
CA TYR A 432 -20.66 9.44 12.65
C TYR A 432 -21.07 8.19 13.43
N ALA A 433 -20.63 8.02 14.66
CA ALA A 433 -20.98 6.91 15.53
C ALA A 433 -22.50 6.85 15.78
N SER A 434 -23.18 8.00 15.88
CA SER A 434 -24.63 8.03 16.14
C SER A 434 -25.47 7.35 15.06
N LYS A 435 -24.97 7.31 13.81
CA LYS A 435 -25.64 6.62 12.69
C LYS A 435 -25.70 5.10 12.89
N TYR A 436 -24.73 4.55 13.58
CA TYR A 436 -24.52 3.10 13.75
C TYR A 436 -24.60 2.69 15.23
N TRP A 437 -25.30 3.48 16.04
CA TRP A 437 -25.25 3.34 17.50
C TRP A 437 -25.68 1.97 18.01
N GLU A 438 -26.74 1.39 17.46
CA GLU A 438 -27.25 0.06 17.85
C GLU A 438 -26.23 -1.04 17.51
N THR A 439 -25.63 -0.95 16.34
CA THR A 439 -24.59 -1.88 15.90
C THR A 439 -23.36 -1.80 16.81
N LEU A 440 -22.87 -0.58 17.08
CA LEU A 440 -21.77 -0.35 18.00
C LEU A 440 -22.10 -0.83 19.43
N SER A 441 -23.35 -0.65 19.87
CA SER A 441 -23.81 -1.14 21.18
C SER A 441 -23.75 -2.67 21.27
N THR A 442 -24.15 -3.35 20.19
CA THR A 442 -24.09 -4.82 20.10
C THR A 442 -22.64 -5.30 20.24
N TRP A 443 -21.72 -4.70 19.49
CA TRP A 443 -20.30 -5.07 19.52
C TRP A 443 -19.64 -4.74 20.86
N ALA A 444 -19.97 -3.59 21.47
CA ALA A 444 -19.45 -3.22 22.78
C ALA A 444 -19.92 -4.15 23.90
N ASN A 445 -21.19 -4.59 23.86
CA ASN A 445 -21.71 -5.59 24.80
C ASN A 445 -21.03 -6.96 24.61
N TYR A 446 -20.80 -7.38 23.36
CA TYR A 446 -20.04 -8.59 23.08
C TYR A 446 -18.63 -8.55 23.68
N LEU A 447 -17.93 -7.40 23.59
CA LEU A 447 -16.61 -7.22 24.19
C LEU A 447 -16.63 -7.22 25.73
N ILE A 448 -17.69 -6.71 26.37
CA ILE A 448 -17.85 -6.80 27.83
C ILE A 448 -17.93 -8.26 28.30
N GLU A 449 -18.62 -9.10 27.54
CA GLU A 449 -18.85 -10.50 27.90
C GLU A 449 -17.65 -11.39 27.61
N ASN A 450 -16.90 -11.12 26.52
CA ASN A 450 -15.90 -12.04 25.98
C ASN A 450 -14.47 -11.48 25.92
N GLY A 451 -14.27 -10.16 26.13
CA GLY A 451 -13.03 -9.48 25.78
C GLY A 451 -11.92 -9.52 26.84
N LEU A 452 -12.26 -9.75 28.14
CA LEU A 452 -11.22 -9.75 29.20
C LEU A 452 -10.29 -10.95 29.07
N ASP A 453 -10.85 -12.13 28.83
CA ASP A 453 -10.06 -13.36 28.66
C ASP A 453 -10.45 -14.04 27.34
N PRO A 454 -9.82 -13.63 26.23
CA PRO A 454 -10.20 -14.10 24.91
C PRO A 454 -10.10 -15.62 24.74
N GLU A 455 -11.15 -16.24 24.21
CA GLU A 455 -11.09 -17.64 23.78
C GLU A 455 -10.08 -17.82 22.63
N ASN A 456 -9.82 -19.08 22.28
CA ASN A 456 -8.87 -19.42 21.20
C ASN A 456 -9.37 -18.90 19.85
N GLN A 457 -8.78 -17.80 19.36
CA GLN A 457 -9.08 -17.16 18.09
C GLN A 457 -7.82 -16.60 17.43
N LEU A 458 -7.92 -16.24 16.16
CA LEU A 458 -6.92 -15.42 15.48
C LEU A 458 -7.08 -13.93 15.88
N CYS A 459 -6.07 -13.15 15.59
CA CYS A 459 -6.08 -11.69 15.66
C CYS A 459 -5.28 -11.14 14.47
N THR A 460 -5.07 -9.84 14.37
CA THR A 460 -4.31 -9.22 13.27
C THR A 460 -2.92 -9.84 13.03
N ASP A 461 -2.36 -10.52 14.03
CA ASP A 461 -1.12 -11.29 13.93
C ASP A 461 -1.40 -12.78 13.61
N ASP A 462 -2.37 -13.05 12.72
CA ASP A 462 -2.87 -14.38 12.34
C ASP A 462 -1.78 -15.32 11.82
N PHE A 463 -0.74 -14.77 11.18
CA PHE A 463 0.46 -15.50 10.75
C PHE A 463 1.23 -16.15 11.91
N ALA A 464 1.01 -15.72 13.14
CA ALA A 464 1.56 -16.34 14.36
C ALA A 464 0.64 -17.43 14.95
N GLY A 465 -0.53 -17.67 14.34
CA GLY A 465 -1.49 -18.71 14.69
C GLY A 465 -2.48 -18.32 15.80
N TYR A 466 -3.36 -19.26 16.10
CA TYR A 466 -4.36 -19.12 17.17
C TYR A 466 -3.74 -18.93 18.55
N LEU A 467 -4.36 -18.09 19.37
CA LEU A 467 -3.94 -17.84 20.73
C LEU A 467 -5.14 -17.56 21.63
N ALA A 468 -5.39 -18.45 22.59
CA ALA A 468 -6.29 -18.19 23.72
C ALA A 468 -5.58 -17.32 24.76
N HIS A 469 -6.37 -16.65 25.58
CA HIS A 469 -5.87 -15.86 26.72
C HIS A 469 -4.93 -14.71 26.31
N ASN A 470 -5.08 -14.21 25.07
CA ASN A 470 -4.20 -13.19 24.46
C ASN A 470 -4.31 -11.84 25.20
N ALA A 471 -3.24 -11.47 25.91
CA ALA A 471 -3.22 -10.26 26.72
C ALA A 471 -3.33 -8.96 25.88
N ASN A 472 -2.74 -8.90 24.69
CA ASN A 472 -2.83 -7.72 23.84
C ASN A 472 -4.21 -7.58 23.18
N LEU A 473 -4.86 -8.70 22.81
CA LEU A 473 -6.23 -8.71 22.31
C LEU A 473 -7.23 -8.28 23.39
N SER A 474 -7.01 -8.73 24.63
CA SER A 474 -7.79 -8.27 25.79
C SER A 474 -7.63 -6.76 26.02
N ALA A 475 -6.42 -6.21 25.90
CA ALA A 475 -6.20 -4.76 25.98
C ALA A 475 -6.98 -4.00 24.90
N LYS A 476 -7.03 -4.51 23.66
CA LYS A 476 -7.87 -3.95 22.58
C LYS A 476 -9.34 -3.87 22.99
N ALA A 477 -9.89 -4.98 23.48
CA ALA A 477 -11.28 -5.05 23.93
C ALA A 477 -11.59 -4.02 25.03
N ILE A 478 -10.71 -3.91 26.02
CA ILE A 478 -10.87 -2.94 27.14
C ILE A 478 -10.85 -1.50 26.60
N MET A 479 -9.91 -1.18 25.71
CA MET A 479 -9.84 0.15 25.10
C MET A 479 -11.05 0.45 24.23
N ALA A 480 -11.59 -0.53 23.50
CA ALA A 480 -12.79 -0.38 22.70
C ALA A 480 -14.05 -0.14 23.57
N ILE A 481 -14.17 -0.82 24.69
CA ILE A 481 -15.25 -0.59 25.68
C ILE A 481 -15.17 0.85 26.21
N ALA A 482 -13.97 1.34 26.55
CA ALA A 482 -13.75 2.72 26.98
C ALA A 482 -14.11 3.71 25.86
N GLY A 483 -13.67 3.45 24.63
CA GLY A 483 -13.97 4.27 23.46
C GLY A 483 -15.46 4.39 23.19
N TYR A 484 -16.22 3.30 23.30
CA TYR A 484 -17.68 3.35 23.20
C TYR A 484 -18.28 4.26 24.30
N GLY A 485 -17.76 4.20 25.51
CA GLY A 485 -18.14 5.09 26.62
C GLY A 485 -17.88 6.56 26.30
N GLU A 486 -16.73 6.90 25.71
CA GLU A 486 -16.41 8.27 25.31
C GLU A 486 -17.33 8.78 24.18
N MET A 487 -17.62 7.94 23.18
CA MET A 487 -18.60 8.30 22.16
C MET A 487 -20.00 8.53 22.78
N ALA A 488 -20.40 7.72 23.77
CA ALA A 488 -21.67 7.91 24.50
C ALA A 488 -21.68 9.27 25.22
N ARG A 489 -20.55 9.67 25.84
CA ARG A 489 -20.41 10.98 26.49
C ARG A 489 -20.57 12.13 25.49
N MET A 490 -19.90 12.04 24.34
CA MET A 490 -20.03 13.04 23.26
C MET A 490 -21.49 13.16 22.74
N LEU A 491 -22.29 12.10 22.84
CA LEU A 491 -23.71 12.08 22.47
C LEU A 491 -24.66 12.48 23.62
N GLY A 492 -24.12 12.93 24.76
CA GLY A 492 -24.91 13.29 25.94
C GLY A 492 -25.56 12.10 26.66
N LYS A 493 -25.10 10.88 26.41
CA LYS A 493 -25.62 9.63 27.04
C LYS A 493 -24.82 9.30 28.31
N GLU A 494 -24.83 10.20 29.30
CA GLU A 494 -23.97 10.15 30.50
C GLU A 494 -24.04 8.83 31.26
N THR A 495 -25.25 8.28 31.48
CA THR A 495 -25.42 7.00 32.18
C THR A 495 -24.70 5.86 31.45
N THR A 496 -24.80 5.82 30.14
CA THR A 496 -24.11 4.83 29.31
C THR A 496 -22.60 5.07 29.35
N ALA A 497 -22.16 6.31 29.19
CA ALA A 497 -20.75 6.70 29.23
C ALA A 497 -20.09 6.21 30.53
N ASN A 498 -20.65 6.57 31.66
CA ASN A 498 -20.13 6.20 32.99
C ASN A 498 -20.07 4.67 33.14
N LYS A 499 -21.15 3.95 32.79
CA LYS A 499 -21.20 2.48 32.86
C LYS A 499 -20.02 1.83 32.10
N TYR A 500 -19.78 2.23 30.84
CA TYR A 500 -18.77 1.58 30.00
C TYR A 500 -17.34 1.98 30.40
N ILE A 501 -17.10 3.24 30.74
CA ILE A 501 -15.79 3.71 31.22
C ILE A 501 -15.40 3.06 32.56
N GLU A 502 -16.32 3.00 33.51
CA GLU A 502 -16.13 2.32 34.80
C GLU A 502 -15.85 0.81 34.59
N THR A 503 -16.59 0.18 33.65
CA THR A 503 -16.35 -1.22 33.28
C THR A 503 -14.95 -1.39 32.72
N ALA A 504 -14.53 -0.55 31.77
CA ALA A 504 -13.19 -0.61 31.17
C ALA A 504 -12.08 -0.45 32.22
N LYS A 505 -12.20 0.52 33.13
CA LYS A 505 -11.24 0.72 34.24
C LYS A 505 -11.14 -0.49 35.14
N ARG A 506 -12.28 -1.08 35.53
CA ARG A 506 -12.29 -2.29 36.34
C ARG A 506 -11.61 -3.46 35.62
N LEU A 507 -11.92 -3.66 34.32
CA LEU A 507 -11.30 -4.70 33.51
C LEU A 507 -9.79 -4.48 33.33
N ALA A 508 -9.33 -3.23 33.18
CA ALA A 508 -7.91 -2.90 33.09
C ALA A 508 -7.13 -3.28 34.35
N ILE A 509 -7.74 -3.09 35.56
CA ILE A 509 -7.14 -3.52 36.82
C ILE A 509 -7.08 -5.06 36.94
N GLU A 510 -8.11 -5.77 36.45
CA GLU A 510 -8.11 -7.23 36.39
C GLU A 510 -7.07 -7.74 35.40
N TRP A 511 -7.00 -7.12 34.21
CA TRP A 511 -6.00 -7.41 33.19
C TRP A 511 -4.58 -7.28 33.73
N GLU A 512 -4.27 -6.20 34.44
CA GLU A 512 -2.94 -5.99 35.04
C GLU A 512 -2.55 -7.16 35.93
N LYS A 513 -3.47 -7.63 36.80
CA LYS A 513 -3.23 -8.76 37.70
C LYS A 513 -3.00 -10.08 36.94
N MET A 514 -3.77 -10.31 35.87
CA MET A 514 -3.69 -11.55 35.06
C MET A 514 -2.43 -11.58 34.20
N ALA A 515 -2.05 -10.43 33.63
CA ALA A 515 -0.97 -10.31 32.66
C ALA A 515 0.40 -10.12 33.31
N PHE A 516 0.50 -9.54 34.51
CA PHE A 516 1.79 -9.20 35.14
C PHE A 516 2.65 -10.44 35.44
N ASP A 517 3.93 -10.37 35.09
CA ASP A 517 4.90 -11.46 35.26
C ASP A 517 6.28 -10.86 35.60
N ASP A 518 6.49 -10.57 36.88
CA ASP A 518 7.71 -10.02 37.48
C ASP A 518 8.09 -8.63 36.91
N ASP A 519 8.74 -8.56 35.76
CA ASP A 519 9.27 -7.30 35.17
C ASP A 519 8.61 -6.93 33.82
N HIS A 520 7.55 -7.65 33.39
CA HIS A 520 6.85 -7.44 32.14
C HIS A 520 5.39 -7.95 32.19
N TYR A 521 4.68 -7.86 31.05
CA TYR A 521 3.35 -8.44 30.90
C TYR A 521 3.35 -9.57 29.86
N LYS A 522 2.71 -10.69 30.19
CA LYS A 522 2.66 -11.92 29.39
C LYS A 522 2.10 -11.71 27.98
N LEU A 523 2.45 -12.60 27.08
CA LEU A 523 1.79 -12.78 25.78
C LEU A 523 0.36 -13.31 25.97
N ALA A 524 0.19 -14.33 26.81
CA ALA A 524 -1.09 -14.91 27.17
C ALA A 524 -1.14 -15.14 28.69
N PHE A 525 -2.32 -14.96 29.30
CA PHE A 525 -2.47 -14.96 30.75
C PHE A 525 -2.02 -16.27 31.42
N ASP A 526 -2.18 -17.39 30.71
CA ASP A 526 -1.82 -18.74 31.17
C ASP A 526 -0.36 -19.14 30.87
N LYS A 527 0.46 -18.25 30.24
CA LYS A 527 1.82 -18.57 29.78
C LYS A 527 2.87 -17.70 30.46
N PRO A 528 3.31 -18.03 31.70
CA PRO A 528 4.37 -17.29 32.35
C PRO A 528 5.69 -17.35 31.59
N GLY A 529 6.53 -16.31 31.71
CA GLY A 529 7.80 -16.16 30.99
C GLY A 529 7.66 -15.75 29.53
N THR A 530 6.44 -15.57 29.02
CA THR A 530 6.18 -15.06 27.66
C THR A 530 5.85 -13.59 27.66
N TRP A 531 6.09 -12.90 26.54
CA TRP A 531 5.80 -11.49 26.38
C TRP A 531 5.40 -11.14 24.94
N SER A 532 4.72 -10.02 24.74
CA SER A 532 4.42 -9.46 23.41
C SER A 532 4.38 -7.94 23.46
N GLN A 533 4.48 -7.29 22.32
CA GLN A 533 4.13 -5.86 22.21
C GLN A 533 2.65 -5.67 22.59
N LYS A 534 2.36 -4.68 23.44
CA LYS A 534 1.00 -4.29 23.85
C LYS A 534 0.57 -3.04 23.07
N TYR A 535 0.77 -3.05 21.74
CA TYR A 535 0.53 -1.90 20.87
C TYR A 535 -0.90 -1.35 20.96
N ASN A 536 -1.89 -2.16 21.32
CA ASN A 536 -3.27 -1.71 21.48
C ASN A 536 -3.48 -0.70 22.64
N LEU A 537 -2.52 -0.59 23.55
CA LEU A 537 -2.54 0.40 24.63
C LEU A 537 -2.33 1.84 24.15
N ILE A 538 -1.89 2.04 22.88
CA ILE A 538 -1.59 3.37 22.33
C ILE A 538 -2.80 4.32 22.42
N TRP A 539 -4.00 3.82 22.24
CA TRP A 539 -5.22 4.64 22.26
C TRP A 539 -5.47 5.30 23.61
N ASP A 540 -5.05 4.66 24.71
CA ASP A 540 -5.10 5.26 26.04
C ASP A 540 -4.21 6.50 26.15
N LYS A 541 -3.02 6.47 25.50
CA LYS A 541 -2.07 7.59 25.46
C LYS A 541 -2.53 8.69 24.50
N VAL A 542 -2.86 8.34 23.26
CA VAL A 542 -3.22 9.30 22.20
C VAL A 542 -4.45 10.13 22.60
N PHE A 543 -5.44 9.49 23.22
CA PHE A 543 -6.68 10.15 23.63
C PHE A 543 -6.74 10.52 25.13
N ASN A 544 -5.66 10.27 25.87
CA ASN A 544 -5.55 10.58 27.30
C ASN A 544 -6.76 10.05 28.11
N MET A 545 -7.17 8.82 27.84
CA MET A 545 -8.35 8.21 28.45
C MET A 545 -8.13 7.77 29.90
N ASN A 546 -6.89 7.49 30.29
CA ASN A 546 -6.50 7.06 31.64
C ASN A 546 -7.27 5.80 32.11
N ILE A 547 -7.31 4.79 31.28
CA ILE A 547 -7.99 3.50 31.52
C ILE A 547 -7.03 2.52 32.21
N PHE A 548 -5.82 2.37 31.65
CA PHE A 548 -4.79 1.50 32.20
C PHE A 548 -3.92 2.25 33.24
N PRO A 549 -3.50 1.58 34.32
CA PRO A 549 -2.53 2.18 35.27
C PRO A 549 -1.24 2.59 34.54
N GLN A 550 -0.70 3.77 34.91
CA GLN A 550 0.57 4.26 34.32
C GLN A 550 1.71 3.25 34.48
N LYS A 551 1.72 2.48 35.55
CA LYS A 551 2.67 1.39 35.79
C LYS A 551 2.78 0.41 34.62
N VAL A 552 1.70 0.16 33.85
CA VAL A 552 1.75 -0.75 32.70
C VAL A 552 2.74 -0.23 31.66
N PHE A 553 2.66 1.06 31.34
CA PHE A 553 3.57 1.71 30.38
C PHE A 553 5.00 1.82 30.94
N ASP A 554 5.14 2.15 32.22
CA ASP A 554 6.43 2.29 32.90
C ASP A 554 7.17 0.94 32.97
N THR A 555 6.45 -0.17 32.95
CA THR A 555 6.99 -1.53 32.92
C THR A 555 7.35 -1.97 31.51
N GLU A 556 6.42 -1.83 30.55
CA GLU A 556 6.58 -2.39 29.20
C GLU A 556 7.66 -1.67 28.37
N ILE A 557 7.72 -0.35 28.39
CA ILE A 557 8.65 0.40 27.53
C ILE A 557 10.12 0.08 27.84
N PRO A 558 10.59 0.11 29.12
CA PRO A 558 11.95 -0.33 29.41
C PRO A 558 12.22 -1.80 29.06
N PHE A 559 11.25 -2.68 29.29
CA PHE A 559 11.37 -4.09 28.93
C PHE A 559 11.53 -4.28 27.42
N TYR A 560 10.74 -3.60 26.58
CA TYR A 560 10.85 -3.67 25.12
C TYR A 560 12.23 -3.27 24.62
N LEU A 561 12.87 -2.25 25.22
CA LEU A 561 14.22 -1.84 24.85
C LEU A 561 15.25 -2.96 25.05
N THR A 562 15.00 -3.91 25.96
CA THR A 562 15.86 -5.10 26.17
C THR A 562 15.63 -6.20 25.12
N LYS A 563 14.54 -6.11 24.34
CA LYS A 563 14.10 -7.13 23.37
C LYS A 563 14.31 -6.73 21.92
N GLN A 564 15.04 -5.64 21.68
CA GLN A 564 15.35 -5.19 20.32
C GLN A 564 16.54 -5.94 19.72
N ASN A 565 16.40 -6.28 18.46
CA ASN A 565 17.48 -6.72 17.59
C ASN A 565 17.94 -5.59 16.66
N LYS A 566 18.86 -5.87 15.76
CA LYS A 566 19.41 -4.88 14.82
C LYS A 566 18.33 -4.11 14.04
N TYR A 567 17.25 -4.78 13.65
CA TYR A 567 16.20 -4.23 12.79
C TYR A 567 14.83 -4.08 13.48
N GLY A 568 14.82 -3.97 14.79
CA GLY A 568 13.64 -3.60 15.55
C GLY A 568 13.30 -4.51 16.72
N LEU A 569 12.28 -4.08 17.45
CA LEU A 569 11.67 -4.82 18.56
C LEU A 569 10.97 -6.07 18.00
N LEU A 570 11.20 -7.23 18.61
CA LEU A 570 10.43 -8.44 18.33
C LEU A 570 8.92 -8.23 18.55
N LEU A 571 8.08 -8.92 17.78
CA LEU A 571 6.64 -8.88 17.99
C LEU A 571 6.26 -9.48 19.35
N ASP A 572 6.84 -10.62 19.63
CA ASP A 572 6.64 -11.36 20.88
C ASP A 572 7.75 -12.41 21.12
N SER A 573 7.61 -13.19 22.19
CA SER A 573 8.57 -14.21 22.59
C SER A 573 8.62 -15.48 21.71
N ARG A 574 7.74 -15.61 20.71
CA ARG A 574 7.60 -16.83 19.89
C ARG A 574 8.59 -16.91 18.73
N ALA A 575 8.96 -15.75 18.13
CA ALA A 575 9.78 -15.75 16.92
C ALA A 575 10.67 -14.50 16.79
N GLN A 576 11.61 -14.52 15.84
CA GLN A 576 12.60 -13.46 15.62
C GLN A 576 12.16 -12.43 14.57
N TYR A 577 10.88 -12.27 14.37
CA TYR A 577 10.31 -11.27 13.44
C TYR A 577 9.52 -10.19 14.19
N THR A 578 9.18 -9.15 13.44
CA THR A 578 8.30 -8.08 13.91
C THR A 578 7.38 -7.57 12.82
N LYS A 579 6.36 -6.81 13.26
CA LYS A 579 5.54 -5.93 12.43
C LYS A 579 5.98 -4.50 12.71
N SER A 580 6.47 -3.82 11.67
CA SER A 580 7.06 -2.48 11.84
C SER A 580 6.03 -1.41 12.21
N ASP A 581 4.79 -1.53 11.77
CA ASP A 581 3.66 -0.68 12.19
C ASP A 581 3.44 -0.76 13.71
N TRP A 582 3.44 -1.98 14.29
CA TRP A 582 3.29 -2.15 15.74
C TRP A 582 4.48 -1.66 16.54
N VAL A 583 5.69 -1.71 15.96
CA VAL A 583 6.87 -1.11 16.60
C VAL A 583 6.69 0.40 16.72
N LEU A 584 6.17 1.07 15.69
CA LEU A 584 5.92 2.52 15.71
C LEU A 584 4.83 2.86 16.74
N TRP A 585 3.75 2.07 16.82
CA TRP A 585 2.72 2.26 17.84
C TRP A 585 3.28 2.08 19.26
N SER A 586 4.13 1.06 19.46
CA SER A 586 4.82 0.85 20.73
C SER A 586 5.77 2.00 21.06
N ALA A 587 6.47 2.54 20.05
CA ALA A 587 7.35 3.70 20.19
C ALA A 587 6.60 4.95 20.70
N CYS A 588 5.38 5.19 20.19
CA CYS A 588 4.56 6.34 20.60
C CYS A 588 4.09 6.29 22.08
N MET A 589 4.24 5.15 22.76
CA MET A 589 4.02 5.04 24.19
C MET A 589 5.23 5.45 25.04
N SER A 590 6.36 5.82 24.41
CA SER A 590 7.59 6.24 25.09
C SER A 590 7.36 7.49 25.95
N PRO A 591 8.06 7.62 27.09
CA PRO A 591 7.92 8.77 27.98
C PRO A 591 8.61 10.04 27.44
N ASP A 592 9.55 9.89 26.50
CA ASP A 592 10.36 10.98 25.94
C ASP A 592 10.90 10.66 24.54
N ASP A 593 11.35 11.71 23.84
CA ASP A 593 11.87 11.63 22.47
C ASP A 593 13.11 10.73 22.36
N ALA A 594 13.97 10.71 23.37
CA ALA A 594 15.19 9.90 23.36
C ALA A 594 14.84 8.39 23.39
N THR A 595 13.81 8.03 24.11
CA THR A 595 13.26 6.67 24.16
C THR A 595 12.56 6.32 22.85
N PHE A 596 11.76 7.24 22.29
CA PHE A 596 11.13 7.10 20.99
C PHE A 596 12.17 6.78 19.90
N GLN A 597 13.26 7.55 19.84
CA GLN A 597 14.32 7.35 18.84
C GLN A 597 14.96 5.95 18.90
N LYS A 598 15.02 5.31 20.08
CA LYS A 598 15.55 3.94 20.20
C LYS A 598 14.70 2.90 19.46
N PHE A 599 13.41 3.17 19.22
CA PHE A 599 12.56 2.32 18.40
C PHE A 599 12.64 2.70 16.92
N ILE A 600 12.77 3.99 16.60
CA ILE A 600 12.83 4.49 15.23
C ILE A 600 14.12 4.07 14.54
N ASP A 601 15.27 4.18 15.20
CA ASP A 601 16.58 3.89 14.61
C ASP A 601 16.69 2.49 14.00
N PRO A 602 16.25 1.39 14.65
CA PRO A 602 16.27 0.07 14.06
C PRO A 602 15.34 -0.08 12.84
N ILE A 603 14.15 0.52 12.86
CA ILE A 603 13.21 0.48 11.73
C ILE A 603 13.76 1.29 10.54
N TYR A 604 14.38 2.44 10.80
CA TYR A 604 15.09 3.20 9.78
C TYR A 604 16.25 2.40 9.17
N THR A 605 17.01 1.71 10.01
CA THR A 605 18.09 0.81 9.58
C THR A 605 17.55 -0.31 8.70
N TYR A 606 16.43 -0.93 9.10
CA TYR A 606 15.72 -1.92 8.28
C TYR A 606 15.36 -1.37 6.90
N ALA A 607 14.70 -0.22 6.84
CA ALA A 607 14.26 0.38 5.58
C ALA A 607 15.44 0.65 4.61
N ASN A 608 16.60 1.00 5.13
CA ASN A 608 17.79 1.32 4.33
C ASN A 608 18.65 0.10 3.97
N GLU A 609 18.75 -0.89 4.84
CA GLU A 609 19.70 -2.00 4.69
C GLU A 609 19.05 -3.30 4.20
N THR A 610 17.72 -3.42 4.23
CA THR A 610 17.04 -4.63 3.77
C THR A 610 17.50 -5.04 2.37
N THR A 611 17.79 -6.33 2.21
CA THR A 611 18.13 -6.91 0.89
C THR A 611 16.88 -7.27 0.08
N SER A 612 15.70 -7.25 0.70
CA SER A 612 14.42 -7.46 0.02
C SER A 612 14.04 -6.19 -0.74
N ARG A 613 14.33 -6.15 -2.05
CA ARG A 613 14.09 -4.99 -2.93
C ARG A 613 12.66 -4.99 -3.46
N VAL A 614 11.70 -4.84 -2.54
CA VAL A 614 10.24 -4.79 -2.78
C VAL A 614 9.67 -3.53 -2.14
N PRO A 615 8.42 -3.15 -2.43
CA PRO A 615 7.71 -2.17 -1.60
C PRO A 615 7.81 -2.59 -0.14
N ILE A 616 8.05 -1.63 0.76
CA ILE A 616 8.40 -1.94 2.14
C ILE A 616 7.47 -3.00 2.75
N SER A 617 8.08 -4.01 3.35
CA SER A 617 7.35 -5.05 4.09
C SER A 617 7.12 -4.58 5.51
N ASP A 618 5.89 -4.72 5.97
CA ASP A 618 5.53 -4.49 7.37
C ASP A 618 5.97 -5.66 8.27
N TRP A 619 6.22 -6.84 7.70
CA TRP A 619 6.63 -8.06 8.42
C TRP A 619 8.03 -8.51 8.00
N HIS A 620 9.00 -8.41 8.91
CA HIS A 620 10.41 -8.72 8.63
C HIS A 620 11.12 -9.41 9.80
N ASP A 621 12.17 -10.15 9.46
CA ASP A 621 13.09 -10.74 10.44
C ASP A 621 13.98 -9.66 11.06
N THR A 622 14.02 -9.59 12.37
CA THR A 622 14.69 -8.51 13.12
C THR A 622 16.22 -8.64 13.17
N ASN A 623 16.78 -9.79 12.82
CA ASN A 623 18.23 -10.01 12.76
C ASN A 623 18.81 -9.76 11.37
N THR A 624 18.07 -10.19 10.33
CA THR A 624 18.56 -10.15 8.94
C THR A 624 18.00 -8.99 8.12
N GLY A 625 16.89 -8.38 8.55
CA GLY A 625 16.17 -7.37 7.79
C GLY A 625 15.48 -7.89 6.53
N LYS A 626 15.37 -9.19 6.34
CA LYS A 626 14.64 -9.77 5.20
C LYS A 626 13.14 -9.74 5.46
N MET A 627 12.35 -9.44 4.42
CA MET A 627 10.90 -9.59 4.50
C MET A 627 10.54 -11.06 4.80
N MET A 628 9.46 -11.25 5.57
CA MET A 628 8.90 -12.57 5.81
C MET A 628 7.96 -12.98 4.67
N ASN A 629 6.97 -12.16 4.34
CA ASN A 629 6.08 -12.38 3.19
C ASN A 629 5.34 -11.11 2.76
N PHE A 630 4.73 -10.38 3.69
CA PHE A 630 3.88 -9.24 3.40
C PHE A 630 4.64 -8.08 2.75
N LYS A 631 4.03 -7.39 1.80
CA LYS A 631 4.56 -6.19 1.16
C LYS A 631 3.44 -5.37 0.52
N ALA A 632 3.67 -4.10 0.29
CA ALA A 632 2.72 -3.19 -0.35
C ALA A 632 1.35 -3.13 0.33
N ARG A 633 1.30 -3.30 1.65
CA ARG A 633 0.06 -3.28 2.45
C ARG A 633 -0.23 -1.87 2.97
N SER A 634 -1.51 -1.56 3.16
CA SER A 634 -1.96 -0.27 3.69
C SER A 634 -1.51 0.00 5.13
N VAL A 635 -1.21 -1.05 5.88
CA VAL A 635 -0.89 -1.01 7.32
C VAL A 635 0.28 -0.07 7.68
N VAL A 636 1.15 0.23 6.73
CA VAL A 636 2.23 1.21 6.92
C VAL A 636 1.72 2.65 7.11
N GLY A 637 0.42 2.90 6.92
CA GLY A 637 -0.25 4.12 7.40
C GLY A 637 -0.18 4.28 8.92
N GLY A 638 0.05 3.19 9.64
CA GLY A 638 0.29 3.17 11.09
C GLY A 638 1.62 3.78 11.54
N TYR A 639 2.48 4.18 10.62
CA TYR A 639 3.72 4.90 10.95
C TYR A 639 3.44 6.36 11.41
N TYR A 640 2.26 6.91 11.07
CA TYR A 640 1.82 8.29 11.31
C TYR A 640 1.24 8.53 12.74
#